data_68dfaf01ae67105b24b052c64aa78a8a
#
_entry.id   68dfaf01ae67105b24b052c64aa78a8a
#
_cell.length_a   1.000
_cell.length_b   1.000
_cell.length_c   1.000
_cell.angle_alpha   90.00
_cell.angle_beta   90.00
_cell.angle_gamma   90.00
#
_symmetry.space_group_name_H-M   'P 1'
#
loop_
_entity.id
_entity.type
_entity.pdbx_description
1 polymer ?
#
loop_
_entity_poly.entity_id
_entity_poly.type
_entity_poly.pdbx_seq_one_letter_code
_entity_poly.pdbx_strand_id
1 'polypeptide(L)'
;MRSSEVDIRLLGGFLVRDVSGEEARFESQKVRGLLAFLACRAGRPVSREHLAELLWPEADPDTGRHNLRQALYSLRQGLGGDRGRIAESGGTTQGVVFELAESDSLDVAEFQAALRRGFPGGREVVAADLADAVDLYRGDLLAGFYVRGGSAEFENWLVGEQERLRDAALAALRALVDHFAARGEYDQALVYGRRLIEIDPLSEEAHREVMRLYVLAGRRRRALGEFEELAELLQRELGVEPLPETRALYESILAERLPAPGPEPALARPPLGPFVPMVGRADALAALEESWQQAVETGARVALVDGEEGIGKTRLIRSFLDRITSRRRAVVVQSQLCGPEPPAAGQPLLQLARVLERLAEEDDPGPSEARRTATAETGREDAGSDAGPDVPVDERLSAAVRHTLLSTGPDRARPLILFLDDLHLAGGWAAERIGALLEQLADEPLWVVATLEGGRLPPEHPLVGLAEGPRGDRVVLERLGEAAIAEIGRTLVGDEDHDAERLARHLGAISDGLPLAIVEHVNSLCDQGILAPASHSRWSLAKEPESDAAAEPELYAVIARRIDHLPTSTRRLLVLAAVIGQTFDVELLQRAAREHIGVVEIGIELMLERWLIRQHARHWSDDPRERDLVLWAQGARRGTFEFAHERIRRVAYDHVNPLRRRLLHREVADALAERHPLDEPGNAETVAHHYVAAGEWERAAPYQRLSLARAERLGDTDAAGAEIERLLRVLDRLARESPGDAARWDELREEALAARERLVLTSGDPG
;
A
#
# COMPACT_ATOMS: atom_id res chain seq x y z
N MET A 1 14.61 44.60 -23.79
CA MET A 1 13.24 44.20 -23.41
C MET A 1 13.38 43.58 -22.05
N ARG A 2 12.86 44.20 -20.98
CA ARG A 2 12.86 43.56 -19.64
C ARG A 2 11.87 42.42 -19.68
N SER A 3 12.31 41.21 -19.34
CA SER A 3 11.48 40.04 -19.21
C SER A 3 10.37 40.34 -18.18
N SER A 4 9.12 40.17 -18.55
CA SER A 4 7.98 40.38 -17.66
C SER A 4 7.83 39.17 -16.75
N GLU A 5 8.59 39.12 -15.66
CA GLU A 5 8.70 38.04 -14.71
C GLU A 5 7.88 38.34 -13.46
N VAL A 6 7.01 37.45 -13.04
CA VAL A 6 6.26 37.53 -11.78
C VAL A 6 6.91 36.55 -10.79
N ASP A 7 7.24 37.03 -9.57
CA ASP A 7 7.81 36.19 -8.51
C ASP A 7 6.77 36.02 -7.39
N ILE A 8 6.33 34.78 -7.17
CA ILE A 8 5.31 34.42 -6.17
C ILE A 8 5.96 33.54 -5.10
N ARG A 9 5.94 34.03 -3.88
CA ARG A 9 6.49 33.33 -2.72
C ARG A 9 5.41 33.11 -1.68
N LEU A 10 5.11 31.83 -1.42
CA LEU A 10 4.07 31.38 -0.52
C LEU A 10 4.63 30.56 0.67
N LEU A 11 5.86 30.05 0.56
CA LEU A 11 6.54 29.30 1.62
C LEU A 11 7.19 30.24 2.65
N GLY A 12 6.65 30.26 3.88
CA GLY A 12 7.08 31.15 4.95
C GLY A 12 6.35 32.49 5.01
N GLY A 13 5.36 32.72 4.11
CA GLY A 13 4.57 33.94 4.09
C GLY A 13 3.92 34.20 2.73
N PHE A 14 3.36 35.38 2.53
CA PHE A 14 2.75 35.78 1.26
C PHE A 14 3.49 36.98 0.68
N LEU A 15 4.22 36.78 -0.39
CA LEU A 15 4.92 37.84 -1.13
C LEU A 15 4.72 37.61 -2.63
N VAL A 16 4.29 38.63 -3.33
CA VAL A 16 4.16 38.63 -4.80
C VAL A 16 4.83 39.87 -5.34
N ARG A 17 5.73 39.73 -6.32
CA ARG A 17 6.31 40.82 -7.09
C ARG A 17 5.75 40.77 -8.50
N ASP A 18 5.31 41.90 -8.96
CA ASP A 18 4.76 42.04 -10.29
C ASP A 18 5.88 42.13 -11.38
N VAL A 19 5.46 42.24 -12.63
CA VAL A 19 6.36 42.37 -13.79
C VAL A 19 7.30 43.58 -13.76
N SER A 20 7.08 44.54 -12.85
CA SER A 20 7.98 45.68 -12.62
C SER A 20 9.01 45.40 -11.53
N GLY A 21 8.86 44.29 -10.81
CA GLY A 21 9.64 43.88 -9.63
C GLY A 21 9.18 44.57 -8.35
N GLU A 22 8.08 45.33 -8.37
CA GLU A 22 7.48 45.93 -7.17
C GLU A 22 6.55 44.94 -6.48
N GLU A 23 6.39 45.09 -5.15
CA GLU A 23 5.48 44.26 -4.39
C GLU A 23 4.02 44.56 -4.76
N ALA A 24 3.34 43.51 -5.30
CA ALA A 24 1.95 43.61 -5.69
C ALA A 24 1.04 43.77 -4.45
N ARG A 25 0.16 44.78 -4.48
CA ARG A 25 -0.78 45.05 -3.40
C ARG A 25 -2.16 44.46 -3.75
N PHE A 26 -2.67 43.60 -2.87
CA PHE A 26 -4.02 43.05 -2.98
C PHE A 26 -4.92 43.61 -1.89
N GLU A 27 -6.10 44.06 -2.28
CA GLU A 27 -7.02 44.80 -1.41
C GLU A 27 -7.62 43.96 -0.25
N SER A 28 -7.69 42.64 -0.40
CA SER A 28 -8.29 41.77 0.63
C SER A 28 -7.54 40.45 0.83
N GLN A 29 -7.66 39.90 2.03
CA GLN A 29 -7.13 38.58 2.37
C GLN A 29 -7.77 37.47 1.49
N LYS A 30 -9.05 37.63 1.11
CA LYS A 30 -9.73 36.66 0.21
C LYS A 30 -9.09 36.63 -1.18
N VAL A 31 -8.62 37.76 -1.70
CA VAL A 31 -7.91 37.82 -2.98
C VAL A 31 -6.55 37.13 -2.88
N ARG A 32 -5.83 37.33 -1.77
CA ARG A 32 -4.56 36.63 -1.51
C ARG A 32 -4.77 35.13 -1.35
N GLY A 33 -5.81 34.70 -0.61
CA GLY A 33 -6.19 33.31 -0.46
C GLY A 33 -6.57 32.65 -1.79
N LEU A 34 -7.30 33.37 -2.66
CA LEU A 34 -7.63 32.92 -4.02
C LEU A 34 -6.38 32.67 -4.85
N LEU A 35 -5.42 33.61 -4.82
CA LEU A 35 -4.17 33.45 -5.55
C LEU A 35 -3.39 32.23 -5.06
N ALA A 36 -3.25 32.07 -3.74
CA ALA A 36 -2.53 30.95 -3.16
C ALA A 36 -3.17 29.59 -3.51
N PHE A 37 -4.49 29.52 -3.41
CA PHE A 37 -5.23 28.32 -3.78
C PHE A 37 -5.06 27.94 -5.26
N LEU A 38 -5.15 28.93 -6.16
CA LEU A 38 -4.97 28.72 -7.60
C LEU A 38 -3.51 28.43 -7.95
N ALA A 39 -2.55 29.09 -7.31
CA ALA A 39 -1.13 28.89 -7.54
C ALA A 39 -0.68 27.46 -7.12
N CYS A 40 -1.14 26.96 -5.98
CA CYS A 40 -0.86 25.58 -5.57
C CYS A 40 -1.50 24.53 -6.51
N ARG A 41 -2.43 24.96 -7.38
CA ARG A 41 -3.10 24.13 -8.39
C ARG A 41 -2.80 24.59 -9.83
N ALA A 42 -1.67 25.22 -10.04
CA ALA A 42 -1.30 25.74 -11.36
C ALA A 42 -1.49 24.68 -12.47
N GLY A 43 -2.05 25.11 -13.59
CA GLY A 43 -2.38 24.25 -14.74
C GLY A 43 -3.65 23.40 -14.58
N ARG A 44 -4.35 23.44 -13.43
CA ARG A 44 -5.59 22.67 -13.23
C ARG A 44 -6.82 23.59 -13.20
N PRO A 45 -7.86 23.28 -13.98
CA PRO A 45 -9.10 24.07 -13.95
C PRO A 45 -9.87 23.86 -12.64
N VAL A 46 -10.36 24.96 -12.07
CA VAL A 46 -11.20 24.95 -10.87
C VAL A 46 -12.53 25.63 -11.21
N SER A 47 -13.69 25.04 -10.85
CA SER A 47 -14.98 25.61 -11.17
C SER A 47 -15.20 26.94 -10.47
N ARG A 48 -15.94 27.86 -11.11
CA ARG A 48 -16.22 29.17 -10.54
C ARG A 48 -17.15 29.09 -9.32
N GLU A 49 -18.06 28.13 -9.34
CA GLU A 49 -18.98 27.86 -8.22
C GLU A 49 -18.18 27.44 -7.00
N HIS A 50 -17.29 26.46 -7.15
CA HIS A 50 -16.43 26.00 -6.06
C HIS A 50 -15.55 27.12 -5.47
N LEU A 51 -14.95 27.97 -6.33
CA LEU A 51 -14.14 29.11 -5.85
C LEU A 51 -14.99 30.16 -5.11
N ALA A 52 -16.25 30.37 -5.53
CA ALA A 52 -17.15 31.27 -4.85
C ALA A 52 -17.57 30.73 -3.48
N GLU A 53 -17.95 29.46 -3.39
CA GLU A 53 -18.31 28.77 -2.15
C GLU A 53 -17.14 28.69 -1.17
N LEU A 54 -15.94 28.40 -1.68
CA LEU A 54 -14.71 28.29 -0.91
C LEU A 54 -14.36 29.59 -0.15
N LEU A 55 -14.56 30.74 -0.78
CA LEU A 55 -14.13 32.03 -0.21
C LEU A 55 -15.28 32.91 0.32
N TRP A 56 -16.50 32.68 -0.13
CA TRP A 56 -17.71 33.41 0.30
C TRP A 56 -18.88 32.47 0.62
N PRO A 57 -18.70 31.54 1.58
CA PRO A 57 -19.70 30.50 1.88
C PRO A 57 -21.04 31.06 2.39
N GLU A 58 -21.01 32.28 2.97
CA GLU A 58 -22.23 32.93 3.51
C GLU A 58 -22.96 33.81 2.47
N ALA A 59 -22.38 34.00 1.26
CA ALA A 59 -22.97 34.82 0.23
C ALA A 59 -23.98 33.99 -0.60
N ASP A 60 -25.08 34.61 -1.00
CA ASP A 60 -25.93 33.97 -2.00
C ASP A 60 -25.18 33.76 -3.32
N PRO A 61 -25.61 32.81 -4.19
CA PRO A 61 -24.85 32.40 -5.37
C PRO A 61 -24.56 33.55 -6.35
N ASP A 62 -25.42 34.55 -6.47
CA ASP A 62 -25.23 35.69 -7.38
C ASP A 62 -24.20 36.66 -6.81
N THR A 63 -24.27 36.95 -5.53
CA THR A 63 -23.29 37.76 -4.79
C THR A 63 -21.93 37.07 -4.77
N GLY A 64 -21.87 35.74 -4.52
CA GLY A 64 -20.64 34.96 -4.58
C GLY A 64 -19.94 35.04 -5.93
N ARG A 65 -20.71 34.87 -7.03
CA ARG A 65 -20.20 35.03 -8.41
C ARG A 65 -19.75 36.47 -8.72
N HIS A 66 -20.40 37.47 -8.17
CA HIS A 66 -19.99 38.87 -8.32
C HIS A 66 -18.66 39.12 -7.61
N ASN A 67 -18.54 38.69 -6.34
CA ASN A 67 -17.32 38.84 -5.53
C ASN A 67 -16.12 38.11 -6.18
N LEU A 68 -16.33 36.90 -6.68
CA LEU A 68 -15.29 36.15 -7.40
C LEU A 68 -14.82 36.91 -8.66
N ARG A 69 -15.73 37.49 -9.43
CA ARG A 69 -15.35 38.30 -10.63
C ARG A 69 -14.49 39.48 -10.25
N GLN A 70 -14.81 40.19 -9.16
CA GLN A 70 -14.00 41.29 -8.66
C GLN A 70 -12.62 40.82 -8.15
N ALA A 71 -12.58 39.69 -7.41
CA ALA A 71 -11.33 39.11 -6.93
C ALA A 71 -10.42 38.70 -8.10
N LEU A 72 -10.93 38.02 -9.11
CA LEU A 72 -10.19 37.64 -10.32
C LEU A 72 -9.70 38.87 -11.11
N TYR A 73 -10.49 39.95 -11.16
CA TYR A 73 -10.06 41.21 -11.74
C TYR A 73 -8.90 41.83 -10.96
N SER A 74 -9.00 41.91 -9.63
CA SER A 74 -7.93 42.40 -8.74
C SER A 74 -6.66 41.58 -8.89
N LEU A 75 -6.78 40.26 -8.97
CA LEU A 75 -5.61 39.38 -9.21
C LEU A 75 -4.95 39.67 -10.57
N ARG A 76 -5.72 39.78 -11.64
CA ARG A 76 -5.17 40.12 -12.96
C ARG A 76 -4.42 41.43 -12.94
N GLN A 77 -4.95 42.46 -12.28
CA GLN A 77 -4.28 43.76 -12.15
C GLN A 77 -2.99 43.65 -11.33
N GLY A 78 -3.03 42.94 -10.20
CA GLY A 78 -1.86 42.76 -9.32
C GLY A 78 -0.73 41.92 -9.97
N LEU A 79 -1.06 41.08 -10.95
CA LEU A 79 -0.11 40.26 -11.70
C LEU A 79 0.34 40.90 -13.03
N GLY A 80 0.16 42.22 -13.20
CA GLY A 80 0.65 42.97 -14.35
C GLY A 80 -0.33 43.09 -15.51
N GLY A 81 -1.62 42.79 -15.30
CA GLY A 81 -2.71 42.97 -16.27
C GLY A 81 -2.78 41.90 -17.38
N ASP A 82 -1.92 40.93 -17.36
CA ASP A 82 -1.91 39.83 -18.34
C ASP A 82 -3.09 38.85 -18.08
N ARG A 83 -3.93 38.67 -19.12
CA ARG A 83 -5.06 37.73 -19.07
C ARG A 83 -4.61 36.27 -19.21
N GLY A 84 -3.40 36.01 -19.68
CA GLY A 84 -2.87 34.66 -19.87
C GLY A 84 -2.65 33.92 -18.55
N ARG A 85 -2.22 34.61 -17.49
CA ARG A 85 -1.95 33.99 -16.18
C ARG A 85 -3.19 33.50 -15.44
N ILE A 86 -4.35 34.11 -15.69
CA ILE A 86 -5.63 33.65 -15.13
C ILE A 86 -6.58 33.48 -16.31
N ALA A 87 -6.52 32.31 -16.90
CA ALA A 87 -7.31 31.94 -18.07
C ALA A 87 -8.68 31.36 -17.69
N GLU A 88 -9.62 31.42 -18.62
CA GLU A 88 -10.92 30.77 -18.52
C GLU A 88 -10.89 29.52 -19.38
N SER A 89 -11.11 28.36 -18.78
CA SER A 89 -11.21 27.09 -19.50
C SER A 89 -12.52 27.06 -20.28
N GLY A 90 -12.42 27.01 -21.62
CA GLY A 90 -13.56 26.87 -22.54
C GLY A 90 -13.97 25.41 -22.67
N GLY A 91 -15.02 24.99 -21.98
CA GLY A 91 -15.62 23.66 -22.04
C GLY A 91 -16.99 23.67 -21.40
N THR A 92 -17.61 22.51 -21.24
CA THR A 92 -18.92 22.33 -20.57
C THR A 92 -18.93 22.83 -19.12
N THR A 93 -17.77 22.94 -18.48
CA THR A 93 -17.57 23.53 -17.13
C THR A 93 -16.75 24.81 -17.26
N GLN A 94 -17.32 25.97 -16.96
CA GLN A 94 -16.61 27.26 -16.91
C GLN A 94 -15.63 27.27 -15.72
N GLY A 95 -14.37 26.86 -15.94
CA GLY A 95 -13.31 26.81 -14.94
C GLY A 95 -12.36 27.99 -15.02
N VAL A 96 -11.67 28.29 -13.92
CA VAL A 96 -10.55 29.23 -13.83
C VAL A 96 -9.27 28.41 -13.74
N VAL A 97 -8.28 28.71 -14.59
CA VAL A 97 -6.96 28.08 -14.57
C VAL A 97 -5.93 29.16 -14.26
N PHE A 98 -5.00 28.87 -13.36
CA PHE A 98 -3.82 29.68 -13.14
C PHE A 98 -2.66 29.06 -13.94
N GLU A 99 -2.11 29.81 -14.88
CA GLU A 99 -1.00 29.40 -15.73
C GLU A 99 0.22 30.23 -15.44
N LEU A 100 1.37 29.55 -15.23
CA LEU A 100 2.67 30.18 -15.09
C LEU A 100 3.30 30.35 -16.47
N ALA A 101 3.77 31.55 -16.78
CA ALA A 101 4.62 31.75 -17.96
C ALA A 101 6.01 31.12 -17.68
N GLU A 102 6.77 30.77 -18.73
CA GLU A 102 8.11 30.19 -18.60
C GLU A 102 9.09 31.10 -17.82
N SER A 103 8.81 32.41 -17.76
CA SER A 103 9.62 33.37 -17.02
C SER A 103 9.15 33.61 -15.59
N ASP A 104 7.98 33.11 -15.18
CA ASP A 104 7.44 33.33 -13.84
C ASP A 104 8.03 32.35 -12.83
N SER A 105 8.24 32.80 -11.60
CA SER A 105 8.65 31.93 -10.49
C SER A 105 7.53 31.74 -9.47
N LEU A 106 7.40 30.52 -8.99
CA LEU A 106 6.49 30.12 -7.90
C LEU A 106 7.24 29.15 -6.99
N ASP A 107 7.56 29.59 -5.78
CA ASP A 107 8.39 28.83 -4.85
C ASP A 107 7.81 27.42 -4.53
N VAL A 108 6.51 27.29 -4.38
CA VAL A 108 5.85 25.96 -4.17
C VAL A 108 6.07 25.03 -5.36
N ALA A 109 5.94 25.54 -6.59
CA ALA A 109 6.13 24.71 -7.78
C ALA A 109 7.60 24.33 -7.98
N GLU A 110 8.52 25.28 -7.71
CA GLU A 110 9.97 25.06 -7.77
C GLU A 110 10.42 24.08 -6.69
N PHE A 111 9.92 24.21 -5.46
CA PHE A 111 10.14 23.29 -4.36
C PHE A 111 9.72 21.85 -4.75
N GLN A 112 8.51 21.68 -5.26
CA GLN A 112 8.02 20.37 -5.70
C GLN A 112 8.81 19.81 -6.88
N ALA A 113 9.25 20.67 -7.80
CA ALA A 113 10.07 20.26 -8.94
C ALA A 113 11.48 19.82 -8.49
N ALA A 114 12.09 20.55 -7.54
CA ALA A 114 13.37 20.21 -6.96
C ALA A 114 13.29 18.87 -6.18
N LEU A 115 12.23 18.66 -5.40
CA LEU A 115 12.00 17.38 -4.74
C LEU A 115 11.89 16.21 -5.73
N ARG A 116 11.16 16.39 -6.84
CA ARG A 116 11.07 15.35 -7.88
C ARG A 116 12.41 15.01 -8.52
N ARG A 117 13.29 16.01 -8.71
CA ARG A 117 14.65 15.78 -9.22
C ARG A 117 15.56 15.19 -8.16
N GLY A 118 15.39 15.60 -6.90
CA GLY A 118 16.16 15.11 -5.76
C GLY A 118 15.87 13.67 -5.36
N PHE A 119 14.65 13.21 -5.68
CA PHE A 119 14.19 11.82 -5.50
C PHE A 119 13.80 11.19 -6.86
N PRO A 120 14.75 10.84 -7.74
CA PRO A 120 14.48 10.40 -9.12
C PRO A 120 13.88 8.98 -9.26
N GLY A 121 13.44 8.36 -8.17
CA GLY A 121 12.85 7.01 -8.20
C GLY A 121 13.92 5.92 -8.23
N GLY A 122 14.72 5.82 -7.19
CA GLY A 122 15.78 4.87 -6.99
C GLY A 122 16.48 5.12 -5.66
N ARG A 123 17.52 4.31 -5.34
CA ARG A 123 18.32 4.47 -4.12
C ARG A 123 19.25 5.71 -4.14
N GLU A 124 19.35 6.41 -5.23
CA GLU A 124 20.28 7.51 -5.40
C GLU A 124 19.57 8.83 -5.15
N VAL A 125 19.95 9.48 -4.05
CA VAL A 125 19.50 10.82 -3.68
C VAL A 125 20.38 11.85 -4.40
N VAL A 126 19.77 12.77 -5.16
CA VAL A 126 20.50 13.90 -5.75
C VAL A 126 20.55 15.04 -4.73
N ALA A 127 21.60 15.03 -3.90
CA ALA A 127 21.73 15.95 -2.76
C ALA A 127 21.65 17.43 -3.16
N ALA A 128 22.16 17.82 -4.35
CA ALA A 128 22.10 19.19 -4.84
C ALA A 128 20.65 19.67 -5.05
N ASP A 129 19.81 18.84 -5.69
CA ASP A 129 18.40 19.18 -5.92
C ASP A 129 17.59 19.22 -4.62
N LEU A 130 17.90 18.33 -3.65
CA LEU A 130 17.27 18.39 -2.32
C LEU A 130 17.73 19.62 -1.52
N ALA A 131 18.99 20.03 -1.64
CA ALA A 131 19.48 21.25 -1.02
C ALA A 131 18.74 22.48 -1.60
N ASP A 132 18.58 22.54 -2.93
CA ASP A 132 17.78 23.58 -3.59
C ASP A 132 16.34 23.59 -3.08
N ALA A 133 15.73 22.39 -2.93
CA ALA A 133 14.37 22.26 -2.40
C ALA A 133 14.24 22.83 -0.98
N VAL A 134 15.10 22.40 -0.05
CA VAL A 134 15.00 22.84 1.35
C VAL A 134 15.35 24.34 1.50
N ASP A 135 16.10 24.92 0.59
CA ASP A 135 16.39 26.38 0.58
C ASP A 135 15.17 27.21 0.16
N LEU A 136 14.28 26.64 -0.67
CA LEU A 136 13.01 27.26 -1.01
C LEU A 136 12.00 27.20 0.15
N TYR A 137 12.08 26.19 1.02
CA TYR A 137 11.17 26.05 2.16
C TYR A 137 11.62 26.96 3.32
N ARG A 138 11.03 28.15 3.41
CA ARG A 138 11.33 29.16 4.45
C ARG A 138 10.41 29.10 5.65
N GLY A 139 9.42 28.20 5.64
CA GLY A 139 8.39 28.01 6.65
C GLY A 139 7.10 27.52 6.01
N ASP A 140 6.08 27.36 6.83
CA ASP A 140 4.79 26.85 6.38
C ASP A 140 4.16 27.69 5.27
N LEU A 141 3.40 27.03 4.41
CA LEU A 141 2.62 27.70 3.38
C LEU A 141 1.76 28.81 4.02
N LEU A 142 1.91 30.06 3.53
CA LEU A 142 1.16 31.20 4.05
C LEU A 142 1.28 31.38 5.58
N ALA A 143 2.47 31.21 6.16
CA ALA A 143 2.66 31.35 7.61
C ALA A 143 2.03 32.63 8.15
N GLY A 144 1.20 32.51 9.19
CA GLY A 144 0.49 33.64 9.82
C GLY A 144 -0.67 34.23 8.99
N PHE A 145 -1.08 33.58 7.91
CA PHE A 145 -2.16 34.04 7.06
C PHE A 145 -3.51 33.51 7.55
N TYR A 146 -4.50 34.40 7.63
CA TYR A 146 -5.87 34.07 8.03
C TYR A 146 -6.90 34.80 7.15
N VAL A 147 -7.90 34.06 6.66
CA VAL A 147 -8.99 34.63 5.85
C VAL A 147 -10.25 34.80 6.71
N ARG A 148 -10.56 36.02 7.11
CA ARG A 148 -11.83 36.29 7.82
C ARG A 148 -13.04 35.93 6.97
N GLY A 149 -13.90 35.05 7.49
CA GLY A 149 -15.12 34.58 6.79
C GLY A 149 -14.80 33.75 5.55
N GLY A 150 -13.70 32.98 5.56
CA GLY A 150 -13.45 31.86 4.66
C GLY A 150 -14.27 30.65 5.06
N SER A 151 -14.43 29.69 4.17
CA SER A 151 -15.09 28.42 4.48
C SER A 151 -14.18 27.52 5.32
N ALA A 152 -14.78 26.64 6.10
CA ALA A 152 -14.05 25.57 6.77
C ALA A 152 -13.27 24.69 5.75
N GLU A 153 -13.75 24.59 4.53
CA GLU A 153 -13.10 23.88 3.43
C GLU A 153 -11.78 24.56 3.03
N PHE A 154 -11.73 25.90 2.94
CA PHE A 154 -10.48 26.64 2.69
C PHE A 154 -9.47 26.47 3.81
N GLU A 155 -9.94 26.53 5.08
CA GLU A 155 -9.07 26.34 6.24
C GLU A 155 -8.53 24.90 6.28
N ASN A 156 -9.35 23.91 6.04
CA ASN A 156 -8.94 22.51 5.99
C ASN A 156 -7.97 22.25 4.83
N TRP A 157 -8.20 22.85 3.66
CA TRP A 157 -7.27 22.78 2.54
C TRP A 157 -5.91 23.39 2.91
N LEU A 158 -5.91 24.57 3.54
CA LEU A 158 -4.67 25.27 3.90
C LEU A 158 -3.87 24.45 4.92
N VAL A 159 -4.51 23.94 5.97
CA VAL A 159 -3.86 23.09 6.98
C VAL A 159 -3.29 21.82 6.34
N GLY A 160 -4.08 21.14 5.50
CA GLY A 160 -3.60 19.93 4.82
C GLY A 160 -2.43 20.18 3.87
N GLU A 161 -2.43 21.33 3.18
CA GLU A 161 -1.34 21.69 2.27
C GLU A 161 -0.08 22.15 3.05
N GLN A 162 -0.24 22.82 4.19
CA GLN A 162 0.85 23.14 5.11
C GLN A 162 1.54 21.89 5.64
N GLU A 163 0.76 20.92 6.17
CA GLU A 163 1.28 19.65 6.68
C GLU A 163 2.01 18.88 5.57
N ARG A 164 1.41 18.80 4.38
CA ARG A 164 2.01 18.08 3.24
C ARG A 164 3.36 18.67 2.82
N LEU A 165 3.46 19.99 2.71
CA LEU A 165 4.71 20.66 2.31
C LEU A 165 5.77 20.60 3.42
N ARG A 166 5.36 20.69 4.69
CA ARG A 166 6.24 20.53 5.85
C ARG A 166 6.84 19.13 5.89
N ASP A 167 6.01 18.08 5.75
CA ASP A 167 6.46 16.70 5.75
C ASP A 167 7.45 16.42 4.61
N ALA A 168 7.19 16.98 3.42
CA ALA A 168 8.09 16.87 2.29
C ALA A 168 9.45 17.56 2.53
N ALA A 169 9.45 18.72 3.21
CA ALA A 169 10.69 19.41 3.58
C ALA A 169 11.48 18.62 4.64
N LEU A 170 10.80 18.08 5.66
CA LEU A 170 11.43 17.22 6.68
C LEU A 170 12.03 15.95 6.07
N ALA A 171 11.33 15.33 5.11
CA ALA A 171 11.84 14.16 4.39
C ALA A 171 13.11 14.48 3.59
N ALA A 172 13.14 15.63 2.87
CA ALA A 172 14.31 16.07 2.13
C ALA A 172 15.50 16.37 3.06
N LEU A 173 15.25 17.03 4.20
CA LEU A 173 16.29 17.31 5.20
C LEU A 173 16.86 16.02 5.80
N ARG A 174 16.02 15.03 6.14
CA ARG A 174 16.51 13.74 6.64
C ARG A 174 17.37 13.03 5.59
N ALA A 175 16.94 12.99 4.33
CA ALA A 175 17.72 12.40 3.26
C ALA A 175 19.08 13.08 3.06
N LEU A 176 19.16 14.41 3.23
CA LEU A 176 20.41 15.14 3.20
C LEU A 176 21.31 14.83 4.41
N VAL A 177 20.73 14.74 5.61
CA VAL A 177 21.45 14.32 6.82
C VAL A 177 22.06 12.94 6.61
N ASP A 178 21.28 11.96 6.18
CA ASP A 178 21.74 10.60 5.91
C ASP A 178 22.83 10.57 4.84
N HIS A 179 22.64 11.32 3.73
CA HIS A 179 23.58 11.39 2.63
C HIS A 179 24.96 11.89 3.08
N PHE A 180 25.00 12.98 3.84
CA PHE A 180 26.25 13.57 4.30
C PHE A 180 26.87 12.79 5.47
N ALA A 181 26.04 12.25 6.38
CA ALA A 181 26.51 11.42 7.47
C ALA A 181 27.17 10.12 6.95
N ALA A 182 26.59 9.47 5.95
CA ALA A 182 27.15 8.26 5.32
C ALA A 182 28.51 8.51 4.64
N ARG A 183 28.80 9.76 4.28
CA ARG A 183 30.09 10.18 3.67
C ARG A 183 31.11 10.66 4.70
N GLY A 184 30.72 10.70 5.99
CA GLY A 184 31.56 11.26 7.07
C GLY A 184 31.60 12.79 7.07
N GLU A 185 30.76 13.45 6.29
CA GLU A 185 30.65 14.91 6.16
C GLU A 185 29.75 15.48 7.26
N TYR A 186 30.10 15.21 8.52
CA TYR A 186 29.23 15.48 9.68
C TYR A 186 28.91 16.95 9.87
N ASP A 187 29.77 17.88 9.43
CA ASP A 187 29.50 19.31 9.50
C ASP A 187 28.36 19.72 8.55
N GLN A 188 28.30 19.12 7.36
CA GLN A 188 27.19 19.33 6.42
C GLN A 188 25.91 18.68 6.93
N ALA A 189 25.99 17.45 7.45
CA ALA A 189 24.85 16.78 8.06
C ALA A 189 24.25 17.59 9.22
N LEU A 190 25.10 18.21 10.06
CA LEU A 190 24.66 19.09 11.16
C LEU A 190 23.93 20.35 10.69
N VAL A 191 24.27 20.90 9.53
CA VAL A 191 23.53 22.04 8.95
C VAL A 191 22.07 21.65 8.70
N TYR A 192 21.85 20.52 8.06
CA TYR A 192 20.50 20.03 7.75
C TYR A 192 19.78 19.49 8.98
N GLY A 193 20.49 18.80 9.89
CA GLY A 193 19.95 18.33 11.16
C GLY A 193 19.43 19.45 12.05
N ARG A 194 20.13 20.58 12.12
CA ARG A 194 19.64 21.77 12.83
C ARG A 194 18.39 22.35 12.19
N ARG A 195 18.30 22.32 10.87
CA ARG A 195 17.12 22.79 10.17
C ARG A 195 15.90 21.91 10.38
N LEU A 196 16.09 20.59 10.64
CA LEU A 196 15.01 19.72 11.13
C LEU A 196 14.44 20.23 12.45
N ILE A 197 15.31 20.56 13.40
CA ILE A 197 14.92 21.11 14.71
C ILE A 197 14.25 22.49 14.58
N GLU A 198 14.70 23.34 13.65
CA GLU A 198 14.05 24.63 13.39
C GLU A 198 12.60 24.48 12.89
N ILE A 199 12.31 23.45 12.08
CA ILE A 199 10.97 23.19 11.56
C ILE A 199 10.10 22.48 12.61
N ASP A 200 10.66 21.55 13.37
CA ASP A 200 9.97 20.82 14.45
C ASP A 200 10.83 20.77 15.73
N PRO A 201 10.76 21.83 16.54
CA PRO A 201 11.58 21.94 17.75
C PRO A 201 11.26 20.93 18.85
N LEU A 202 10.09 20.30 18.80
CA LEU A 202 9.67 19.30 19.79
C LEU A 202 9.97 17.86 19.36
N SER A 203 10.57 17.66 18.19
CA SER A 203 10.96 16.35 17.69
C SER A 203 12.19 15.81 18.42
N GLU A 204 11.96 14.97 19.44
CA GLU A 204 13.06 14.32 20.16
C GLU A 204 13.94 13.45 19.24
N GLU A 205 13.36 12.91 18.15
CA GLU A 205 14.10 12.15 17.16
C GLU A 205 15.15 13.01 16.44
N ALA A 206 14.76 14.22 15.98
CA ALA A 206 15.68 15.16 15.33
C ALA A 206 16.81 15.57 16.29
N HIS A 207 16.48 15.85 17.55
CA HIS A 207 17.49 16.17 18.57
C HIS A 207 18.44 14.99 18.82
N ARG A 208 17.94 13.74 18.91
CA ARG A 208 18.81 12.55 19.06
C ARG A 208 19.76 12.39 17.87
N GLU A 209 19.28 12.66 16.66
CA GLU A 209 20.10 12.59 15.46
C GLU A 209 21.21 13.65 15.48
N VAL A 210 20.89 14.89 15.81
CA VAL A 210 21.87 15.96 15.97
C VAL A 210 22.86 15.68 17.10
N MET A 211 22.42 15.10 18.22
CA MET A 211 23.31 14.66 19.29
C MET A 211 24.32 13.60 18.80
N ARG A 212 23.86 12.61 18.02
CA ARG A 212 24.74 11.60 17.42
C ARG A 212 25.74 12.22 16.45
N LEU A 213 25.28 13.11 15.58
CA LEU A 213 26.13 13.81 14.63
C LEU A 213 27.21 14.67 15.34
N TYR A 214 26.86 15.32 16.45
CA TYR A 214 27.85 16.04 17.26
C TYR A 214 28.92 15.12 17.86
N VAL A 215 28.54 13.93 18.31
CA VAL A 215 29.52 12.94 18.82
C VAL A 215 30.42 12.45 17.69
N LEU A 216 29.85 12.11 16.54
CA LEU A 216 30.60 11.69 15.35
C LEU A 216 31.55 12.79 14.85
N ALA A 217 31.16 14.05 14.96
CA ALA A 217 32.01 15.20 14.67
C ALA A 217 33.06 15.51 15.80
N GLY A 218 33.15 14.69 16.84
CA GLY A 218 34.04 14.91 17.98
C GLY A 218 33.60 16.04 18.93
N ARG A 219 32.38 16.53 18.83
CA ARG A 219 31.85 17.67 19.58
C ARG A 219 30.96 17.26 20.75
N ARG A 220 31.44 16.31 21.58
CA ARG A 220 30.69 15.72 22.70
C ARG A 220 29.98 16.76 23.58
N ARG A 221 30.66 17.87 23.91
CA ARG A 221 30.08 18.92 24.75
C ARG A 221 28.85 19.57 24.12
N ARG A 222 28.80 19.68 22.78
CA ARG A 222 27.63 20.17 22.04
C ARG A 222 26.48 19.19 22.06
N ALA A 223 26.79 17.88 21.96
CA ALA A 223 25.77 16.84 22.07
C ALA A 223 25.06 16.82 23.45
N LEU A 224 25.82 17.06 24.51
CA LEU A 224 25.24 17.13 25.87
C LEU A 224 24.39 18.41 26.05
N GLY A 225 24.86 19.55 25.51
CA GLY A 225 24.10 20.80 25.54
C GLY A 225 22.80 20.72 24.75
N GLU A 226 22.78 19.99 23.64
CA GLU A 226 21.56 19.77 22.84
C GLU A 226 20.46 19.05 23.63
N PHE A 227 20.83 18.05 24.46
CA PHE A 227 19.89 17.41 25.36
C PHE A 227 19.34 18.35 26.42
N GLU A 228 20.21 19.22 27.01
CA GLU A 228 19.78 20.19 28.03
C GLU A 228 18.79 21.20 27.45
N GLU A 229 19.07 21.71 26.23
CA GLU A 229 18.17 22.62 25.51
C GLU A 229 16.82 21.96 25.20
N LEU A 230 16.81 20.70 24.75
CA LEU A 230 15.59 19.93 24.52
C LEU A 230 14.80 19.69 25.81
N ALA A 231 15.47 19.29 26.89
CA ALA A 231 14.79 19.00 28.17
C ALA A 231 14.13 20.26 28.74
N GLU A 232 14.80 21.42 28.66
CA GLU A 232 14.20 22.72 29.03
C GLU A 232 13.01 23.09 28.14
N LEU A 233 13.09 22.82 26.84
CA LEU A 233 12.03 23.09 25.89
C LEU A 233 10.80 22.23 26.16
N LEU A 234 10.96 20.91 26.33
CA LEU A 234 9.87 19.98 26.63
C LEU A 234 9.20 20.31 27.96
N GLN A 235 9.98 20.65 28.99
CA GLN A 235 9.44 21.07 30.30
C GLN A 235 8.63 22.34 30.20
N ARG A 236 9.09 23.33 29.40
CA ARG A 236 8.43 24.62 29.25
C ARG A 236 7.14 24.55 28.42
N GLU A 237 7.18 23.85 27.28
CA GLU A 237 6.07 23.84 26.32
C GLU A 237 5.03 22.76 26.62
N LEU A 238 5.45 21.58 27.14
CA LEU A 238 4.59 20.42 27.36
C LEU A 238 4.51 19.97 28.82
N GLY A 239 5.43 20.40 29.69
CA GLY A 239 5.48 19.99 31.08
C GLY A 239 5.94 18.53 31.26
N VAL A 240 6.66 17.96 30.27
CA VAL A 240 7.13 16.57 30.29
C VAL A 240 8.63 16.47 30.29
N GLU A 241 9.16 15.33 30.77
CA GLU A 241 10.58 14.98 30.65
C GLU A 241 10.85 14.32 29.28
N PRO A 242 12.12 14.37 28.78
CA PRO A 242 12.53 13.66 27.58
C PRO A 242 12.27 12.16 27.66
N LEU A 243 11.96 11.55 26.52
CA LEU A 243 11.74 10.11 26.38
C LEU A 243 12.91 9.28 26.91
N PRO A 244 12.65 8.03 27.38
CA PRO A 244 13.70 7.15 27.87
C PRO A 244 14.86 6.96 26.89
N GLU A 245 14.58 6.88 25.60
CA GLU A 245 15.56 6.70 24.53
C GLU A 245 16.50 7.91 24.41
N THR A 246 15.96 9.12 24.59
CA THR A 246 16.72 10.38 24.54
C THR A 246 17.61 10.51 25.76
N ARG A 247 17.10 10.12 26.96
CA ARG A 247 17.90 10.05 28.19
C ARG A 247 18.99 9.00 28.11
N ALA A 248 18.71 7.80 27.59
CA ALA A 248 19.68 6.75 27.41
C ALA A 248 20.82 7.15 26.46
N LEU A 249 20.52 7.88 25.40
CA LEU A 249 21.54 8.46 24.51
C LEU A 249 22.41 9.47 25.27
N TYR A 250 21.82 10.39 26.02
CA TYR A 250 22.56 11.36 26.85
C TYR A 250 23.48 10.66 27.85
N GLU A 251 22.98 9.65 28.58
CA GLU A 251 23.77 8.88 29.53
C GLU A 251 24.93 8.12 28.86
N SER A 252 24.70 7.56 27.67
CA SER A 252 25.73 6.88 26.89
C SER A 252 26.84 7.83 26.42
N ILE A 253 26.45 9.04 26.00
CA ILE A 253 27.37 10.11 25.65
C ILE A 253 28.18 10.56 26.89
N LEU A 254 27.50 10.72 28.02
CA LEU A 254 28.12 11.12 29.30
C LEU A 254 29.13 10.08 29.83
N ALA A 255 28.83 8.79 29.61
CA ALA A 255 29.68 7.66 30.07
C ALA A 255 30.79 7.31 29.05
N GLU A 256 31.00 8.03 27.98
CA GLU A 256 31.96 7.71 26.90
C GLU A 256 31.80 6.30 26.28
N ARG A 257 30.60 5.75 26.33
CA ARG A 257 30.29 4.42 25.80
C ARG A 257 29.94 4.39 24.34
N LEU A 258 29.85 5.54 23.66
CA LEU A 258 29.70 5.60 22.21
C LEU A 258 31.08 5.30 21.59
N PRO A 259 31.17 4.34 20.65
CA PRO A 259 32.44 4.03 20.00
C PRO A 259 32.91 5.31 19.23
N ALA A 260 34.20 5.63 19.36
CA ALA A 260 34.83 6.61 18.52
C ALA A 260 34.68 6.18 17.05
N PRO A 261 34.50 7.12 16.08
CA PRO A 261 34.41 6.78 14.67
C PRO A 261 35.74 6.19 14.19
N GLY A 262 35.85 4.87 14.23
CA GLY A 262 36.75 4.17 13.33
C GLY A 262 36.10 4.23 11.93
N PRO A 263 36.87 3.97 10.83
CA PRO A 263 36.22 3.73 9.57
C PRO A 263 35.32 2.51 9.80
N GLU A 264 34.04 2.76 10.05
CA GLU A 264 33.07 1.69 10.00
C GLU A 264 33.22 1.07 8.60
N PRO A 265 33.55 -0.26 8.52
CA PRO A 265 33.25 -0.94 7.29
C PRO A 265 31.77 -0.61 7.06
N ALA A 266 31.45 -0.10 5.87
CA ALA A 266 30.07 0.18 5.49
C ALA A 266 29.22 -0.93 6.12
N LEU A 267 28.55 -0.61 7.22
CA LEU A 267 27.72 -1.57 7.91
C LEU A 267 26.71 -1.95 6.84
N ALA A 268 26.95 -3.11 6.27
CA ALA A 268 25.87 -3.80 5.60
C ALA A 268 24.71 -3.65 6.59
N ARG A 269 23.67 -2.86 6.22
CA ARG A 269 22.48 -2.64 7.03
C ARG A 269 22.18 -3.94 7.73
N PRO A 270 22.01 -3.98 9.06
CA PRO A 270 21.75 -5.25 9.73
C PRO A 270 20.65 -5.93 8.93
N PRO A 271 20.78 -7.20 8.59
CA PRO A 271 19.78 -7.88 7.78
C PRO A 271 18.44 -7.57 8.41
N LEU A 272 17.53 -7.01 7.60
CA LEU A 272 16.19 -6.56 7.97
C LEU A 272 15.60 -7.51 9.01
N GLY A 273 15.62 -7.16 10.30
CA GLY A 273 15.17 -7.96 11.45
C GLY A 273 15.81 -9.36 11.59
N PRO A 274 15.64 -10.03 12.69
CA PRO A 274 16.13 -11.40 12.85
C PRO A 274 15.31 -12.32 11.96
N PHE A 275 15.98 -12.99 11.03
CA PHE A 275 15.36 -14.06 10.26
C PHE A 275 15.01 -15.20 11.22
N VAL A 276 13.75 -15.32 11.60
CA VAL A 276 13.25 -16.48 12.37
C VAL A 276 13.21 -17.68 11.42
N PRO A 277 14.05 -18.72 11.64
CA PRO A 277 14.10 -19.87 10.74
C PRO A 277 12.77 -20.63 10.74
N MET A 278 12.52 -21.40 9.67
CA MET A 278 11.41 -22.32 9.63
C MET A 278 11.88 -23.66 10.23
N VAL A 279 11.44 -23.94 11.43
CA VAL A 279 11.80 -25.15 12.19
C VAL A 279 10.57 -26.03 12.47
N GLY A 280 10.76 -27.31 12.76
CA GLY A 280 9.68 -28.22 13.14
C GLY A 280 8.67 -28.49 12.01
N ARG A 281 9.08 -28.39 10.73
CA ARG A 281 8.20 -28.59 9.55
C ARG A 281 8.69 -29.66 8.59
N ALA A 282 9.64 -30.51 9.03
CA ALA A 282 10.25 -31.53 8.17
C ALA A 282 9.21 -32.52 7.61
N ASP A 283 8.30 -33.01 8.45
CA ASP A 283 7.26 -33.96 8.05
C ASP A 283 6.26 -33.35 7.06
N ALA A 284 5.86 -32.10 7.31
CA ALA A 284 4.98 -31.37 6.41
C ALA A 284 5.62 -31.10 5.03
N LEU A 285 6.93 -30.78 5.03
CA LEU A 285 7.68 -30.63 3.78
C LEU A 285 7.84 -31.95 3.05
N ALA A 286 8.04 -33.09 3.76
CA ALA A 286 8.10 -34.40 3.15
C ALA A 286 6.75 -34.82 2.54
N ALA A 287 5.64 -34.53 3.21
CA ALA A 287 4.30 -34.80 2.69
C ALA A 287 3.99 -33.97 1.41
N LEU A 288 4.40 -32.71 1.38
CA LEU A 288 4.29 -31.88 0.17
C LEU A 288 5.16 -32.40 -0.98
N GLU A 289 6.39 -32.84 -0.69
CA GLU A 289 7.28 -33.45 -1.70
C GLU A 289 6.70 -34.73 -2.26
N GLU A 290 6.11 -35.59 -1.43
CA GLU A 290 5.43 -36.83 -1.86
C GLU A 290 4.22 -36.51 -2.75
N SER A 291 3.34 -35.61 -2.32
CA SER A 291 2.18 -35.18 -3.12
C SER A 291 2.61 -34.61 -4.48
N TRP A 292 3.66 -33.77 -4.49
CA TRP A 292 4.24 -33.22 -5.71
C TRP A 292 4.78 -34.31 -6.64
N GLN A 293 5.55 -35.25 -6.13
CA GLN A 293 6.10 -36.34 -6.94
C GLN A 293 5.00 -37.21 -7.54
N GLN A 294 3.94 -37.51 -6.76
CA GLN A 294 2.77 -38.22 -7.25
C GLN A 294 2.05 -37.46 -8.35
N ALA A 295 1.91 -36.10 -8.22
CA ALA A 295 1.30 -35.28 -9.27
C ALA A 295 2.10 -35.36 -10.58
N VAL A 296 3.42 -35.41 -10.50
CA VAL A 296 4.30 -35.52 -11.69
C VAL A 296 4.24 -36.90 -12.33
N GLU A 297 4.13 -37.97 -11.52
CA GLU A 297 4.20 -39.37 -11.99
C GLU A 297 2.85 -39.96 -12.39
N THR A 298 1.78 -39.57 -11.69
CA THR A 298 0.46 -40.21 -11.82
C THR A 298 -0.63 -39.29 -12.35
N GLY A 299 -0.36 -38.00 -12.54
CA GLY A 299 -1.30 -37.00 -13.03
C GLY A 299 -1.87 -36.08 -11.96
N ALA A 300 -2.90 -35.30 -12.33
CA ALA A 300 -3.41 -34.18 -11.54
C ALA A 300 -3.75 -34.53 -10.08
N ARG A 301 -3.26 -33.74 -9.13
CA ARG A 301 -3.51 -33.88 -7.68
C ARG A 301 -3.71 -32.54 -6.98
N VAL A 302 -4.30 -32.59 -5.78
CA VAL A 302 -4.43 -31.44 -4.90
C VAL A 302 -3.83 -31.71 -3.53
N ALA A 303 -3.05 -30.77 -2.99
CA ALA A 303 -2.56 -30.79 -1.61
C ALA A 303 -3.18 -29.61 -0.85
N LEU A 304 -3.88 -29.91 0.24
CA LEU A 304 -4.50 -28.90 1.10
C LEU A 304 -3.73 -28.78 2.41
N VAL A 305 -3.08 -27.61 2.62
CA VAL A 305 -2.34 -27.30 3.85
C VAL A 305 -3.29 -26.63 4.83
N ASP A 306 -3.60 -27.34 5.90
CA ASP A 306 -4.58 -26.95 6.90
C ASP A 306 -3.91 -26.54 8.22
N GLY A 307 -4.52 -25.59 8.93
CA GLY A 307 -4.09 -25.16 10.25
C GLY A 307 -4.63 -23.79 10.63
N GLU A 308 -4.42 -23.40 11.87
CA GLU A 308 -4.89 -22.10 12.38
C GLU A 308 -4.23 -20.90 11.71
N GLU A 309 -4.84 -19.71 11.86
CA GLU A 309 -4.29 -18.45 11.37
C GLU A 309 -2.95 -18.15 12.06
N GLY A 310 -1.90 -17.84 11.27
CA GLY A 310 -0.57 -17.54 11.81
C GLY A 310 0.33 -18.76 12.04
N ILE A 311 -0.13 -20.00 11.74
CA ILE A 311 0.64 -21.24 11.88
C ILE A 311 1.78 -21.41 10.85
N GLY A 312 1.78 -20.58 9.79
CA GLY A 312 2.83 -20.58 8.79
C GLY A 312 2.54 -21.37 7.51
N LYS A 313 1.28 -21.60 7.14
CA LYS A 313 0.84 -22.32 5.93
C LYS A 313 1.46 -21.76 4.65
N THR A 314 1.21 -20.48 4.38
CA THR A 314 1.73 -19.77 3.20
C THR A 314 3.26 -19.77 3.15
N ARG A 315 3.91 -19.59 4.31
CA ARG A 315 5.38 -19.62 4.40
C ARG A 315 5.94 -20.99 4.06
N LEU A 316 5.31 -22.07 4.54
CA LEU A 316 5.69 -23.43 4.23
C LEU A 316 5.63 -23.71 2.73
N ILE A 317 4.49 -23.40 2.10
CA ILE A 317 4.31 -23.61 0.66
C ILE A 317 5.30 -22.77 -0.14
N ARG A 318 5.45 -21.48 0.15
CA ARG A 318 6.42 -20.62 -0.55
C ARG A 318 7.84 -21.15 -0.45
N SER A 319 8.29 -21.55 0.74
CA SER A 319 9.61 -22.15 0.92
C SER A 319 9.79 -23.46 0.14
N PHE A 320 8.73 -24.23 -0.01
CA PHE A 320 8.72 -25.44 -0.82
C PHE A 320 8.79 -25.10 -2.31
N LEU A 321 7.98 -24.17 -2.78
CA LEU A 321 7.95 -23.71 -4.17
C LEU A 321 9.29 -23.10 -4.61
N ASP A 322 9.95 -22.31 -3.75
CA ASP A 322 11.28 -21.75 -4.01
C ASP A 322 12.33 -22.83 -4.27
N ARG A 323 12.24 -23.97 -3.56
CA ARG A 323 13.14 -25.11 -3.81
C ARG A 323 12.88 -25.82 -5.12
N ILE A 324 11.62 -25.88 -5.57
CA ILE A 324 11.26 -26.50 -6.87
C ILE A 324 11.66 -25.58 -8.01
N THR A 325 11.33 -24.30 -7.93
CA THR A 325 11.60 -23.31 -8.98
C THR A 325 13.09 -23.05 -9.15
N SER A 326 13.87 -22.99 -8.06
CA SER A 326 15.34 -22.85 -8.14
C SER A 326 16.02 -24.00 -8.91
N ARG A 327 15.36 -25.16 -8.99
CA ARG A 327 15.81 -26.31 -9.78
C ARG A 327 15.20 -26.37 -11.20
N ARG A 328 14.46 -25.34 -11.62
CA ARG A 328 13.74 -25.23 -12.91
C ARG A 328 12.82 -26.42 -13.22
N ARG A 329 12.15 -26.96 -12.19
CA ARG A 329 11.38 -28.20 -12.33
C ARG A 329 9.90 -27.99 -12.65
N ALA A 330 9.34 -26.79 -12.50
CA ALA A 330 7.92 -26.52 -12.67
C ALA A 330 7.62 -25.07 -13.03
N VAL A 331 6.46 -24.81 -13.62
CA VAL A 331 5.85 -23.49 -13.75
C VAL A 331 4.89 -23.31 -12.59
N VAL A 332 4.98 -22.17 -11.88
CA VAL A 332 4.12 -21.87 -10.73
C VAL A 332 3.23 -20.68 -11.05
N VAL A 333 1.94 -20.86 -10.94
CA VAL A 333 0.95 -19.77 -11.00
C VAL A 333 0.30 -19.63 -9.65
N GLN A 334 0.38 -18.42 -9.07
CA GLN A 334 -0.14 -18.15 -7.74
C GLN A 334 -1.33 -17.19 -7.80
N SER A 335 -2.36 -17.49 -7.02
CA SER A 335 -3.51 -16.61 -6.76
C SER A 335 -3.76 -16.50 -5.26
N GLN A 336 -4.04 -15.27 -4.79
CA GLN A 336 -4.41 -15.01 -3.40
C GLN A 336 -5.87 -14.58 -3.33
N LEU A 337 -6.62 -15.20 -2.43
CA LEU A 337 -8.06 -15.02 -2.29
C LEU A 337 -8.45 -13.96 -1.24
N CYS A 338 -7.46 -13.16 -0.80
CA CYS A 338 -7.66 -12.10 0.20
C CYS A 338 -8.14 -10.80 -0.45
N GLY A 339 -9.25 -10.25 0.08
CA GLY A 339 -9.76 -8.91 -0.21
C GLY A 339 -10.43 -8.32 1.03
N PRO A 340 -10.81 -7.03 1.05
CA PRO A 340 -11.58 -6.44 2.15
C PRO A 340 -12.98 -7.07 2.30
N GLU A 341 -13.48 -7.69 1.25
CA GLU A 341 -14.61 -8.65 1.26
C GLU A 341 -14.16 -9.90 0.49
N PRO A 342 -14.74 -11.09 0.78
CA PRO A 342 -14.47 -12.27 -0.03
C PRO A 342 -14.76 -11.93 -1.50
N PRO A 343 -13.80 -12.21 -2.42
CA PRO A 343 -14.01 -11.93 -3.84
C PRO A 343 -15.25 -12.69 -4.32
N ALA A 344 -15.96 -12.14 -5.31
CA ALA A 344 -17.05 -12.84 -5.96
C ALA A 344 -16.55 -14.23 -6.39
N ALA A 345 -17.33 -15.26 -6.13
CA ALA A 345 -16.93 -16.67 -6.09
C ALA A 345 -16.10 -17.16 -7.30
N GLY A 346 -16.25 -16.58 -8.49
CA GLY A 346 -15.50 -16.95 -9.71
C GLY A 346 -14.25 -16.16 -10.02
N GLN A 347 -14.03 -15.02 -9.40
CA GLN A 347 -12.96 -14.09 -9.79
C GLN A 347 -11.53 -14.65 -9.73
N PRO A 348 -11.12 -15.38 -8.68
CA PRO A 348 -9.75 -15.87 -8.58
C PRO A 348 -9.39 -16.91 -9.65
N LEU A 349 -10.31 -17.82 -9.96
CA LEU A 349 -10.10 -18.84 -10.99
C LEU A 349 -10.11 -18.24 -12.40
N LEU A 350 -10.93 -17.21 -12.64
CA LEU A 350 -10.92 -16.46 -13.89
C LEU A 350 -9.62 -15.67 -14.08
N GLN A 351 -9.11 -15.06 -13.03
CA GLN A 351 -7.80 -14.38 -13.07
C GLN A 351 -6.69 -15.38 -13.38
N LEU A 352 -6.76 -16.57 -12.77
CA LEU A 352 -5.84 -17.67 -13.04
C LEU A 352 -5.90 -18.09 -14.50
N ALA A 353 -7.11 -18.31 -15.06
CA ALA A 353 -7.29 -18.66 -16.46
C ALA A 353 -6.69 -17.62 -17.41
N ARG A 354 -6.91 -16.33 -17.18
CA ARG A 354 -6.36 -15.24 -17.99
C ARG A 354 -4.83 -15.15 -17.95
N VAL A 355 -4.22 -15.49 -16.82
CA VAL A 355 -2.75 -15.53 -16.71
C VAL A 355 -2.21 -16.68 -17.51
N LEU A 356 -2.83 -17.85 -17.42
CA LEU A 356 -2.47 -19.03 -18.20
C LEU A 356 -2.67 -18.80 -19.71
N GLU A 357 -3.78 -18.16 -20.11
CA GLU A 357 -4.05 -17.78 -21.52
C GLU A 357 -2.94 -16.88 -22.08
N ARG A 358 -2.52 -15.85 -21.31
CA ARG A 358 -1.41 -14.97 -21.71
C ARG A 358 -0.07 -15.68 -21.84
N LEU A 359 0.24 -16.59 -20.93
CA LEU A 359 1.44 -17.40 -21.00
C LEU A 359 1.50 -18.23 -22.27
N ALA A 360 0.37 -18.85 -22.55
CA ALA A 360 0.23 -19.67 -23.74
C ALA A 360 0.41 -18.86 -25.05
N GLU A 361 0.04 -17.57 -25.06
CA GLU A 361 0.21 -16.66 -26.19
C GLU A 361 1.65 -16.14 -26.36
N GLU A 362 2.40 -15.98 -25.26
CA GLU A 362 3.78 -15.48 -25.27
C GLU A 362 4.79 -16.57 -25.72
N ASP A 363 4.50 -17.84 -25.51
CA ASP A 363 5.36 -18.98 -25.87
C ASP A 363 5.17 -19.48 -27.31
N ASP A 364 4.13 -19.01 -28.04
CA ASP A 364 3.92 -19.35 -29.47
C ASP A 364 4.28 -18.17 -30.40
N PRO A 365 5.54 -18.07 -30.90
CA PRO A 365 5.95 -17.06 -31.87
C PRO A 365 5.43 -17.33 -33.30
N GLY A 366 4.54 -18.27 -33.50
CA GLY A 366 3.96 -18.62 -34.78
C GLY A 366 2.70 -17.83 -35.14
N PRO A 367 2.42 -17.60 -36.36
CA PRO A 367 2.46 -16.45 -37.25
C PRO A 367 1.39 -15.40 -36.91
N SER A 368 1.79 -14.33 -36.25
CA SER A 368 1.02 -13.10 -36.06
C SER A 368 0.59 -12.42 -37.37
N GLU A 369 1.13 -12.84 -38.54
CA GLU A 369 0.77 -12.29 -39.85
C GLU A 369 -0.55 -12.85 -40.40
N ALA A 370 -0.88 -14.12 -40.15
CA ALA A 370 -2.15 -14.70 -40.64
C ALA A 370 -3.39 -14.17 -39.88
N ARG A 371 -3.23 -13.78 -38.61
CA ARG A 371 -4.32 -13.15 -37.83
C ARG A 371 -4.47 -11.66 -38.16
N ARG A 372 -3.40 -10.94 -38.47
CA ARG A 372 -3.47 -9.53 -38.92
C ARG A 372 -4.16 -9.34 -40.26
N THR A 373 -4.05 -10.30 -41.13
CA THR A 373 -4.76 -10.27 -42.45
C THR A 373 -6.25 -10.60 -42.32
N ALA A 374 -6.66 -11.43 -41.37
CA ALA A 374 -8.06 -11.75 -41.14
C ALA A 374 -8.82 -10.60 -40.41
N THR A 375 -8.13 -9.81 -39.55
CA THR A 375 -8.71 -8.63 -38.91
C THR A 375 -8.76 -7.38 -39.78
N ALA A 376 -7.90 -7.30 -40.81
CA ALA A 376 -7.90 -6.20 -41.77
C ALA A 376 -9.11 -6.25 -42.74
N GLU A 377 -9.70 -7.42 -42.96
CA GLU A 377 -10.87 -7.59 -43.85
C GLU A 377 -12.22 -7.34 -43.13
N THR A 378 -12.28 -7.29 -41.79
CA THR A 378 -13.54 -7.13 -41.03
C THR A 378 -13.71 -5.79 -40.32
N GLY A 379 -12.74 -4.87 -40.40
CA GLY A 379 -12.92 -3.46 -39.96
C GLY A 379 -13.34 -3.25 -38.50
N ARG A 380 -13.00 -4.16 -37.59
CA ARG A 380 -13.22 -4.01 -36.15
C ARG A 380 -11.88 -4.06 -35.41
N GLU A 381 -11.37 -2.88 -35.11
CA GLU A 381 -10.36 -2.66 -34.08
C GLU A 381 -11.06 -2.74 -32.70
N ASP A 382 -11.09 -3.94 -32.13
CA ASP A 382 -11.26 -4.14 -30.68
C ASP A 382 -10.46 -5.40 -30.33
N ALA A 383 -9.20 -5.18 -29.95
CA ALA A 383 -8.27 -6.21 -29.54
C ALA A 383 -8.46 -6.52 -28.04
N GLY A 384 -9.41 -7.37 -27.75
CA GLY A 384 -9.51 -8.13 -26.52
C GLY A 384 -9.92 -9.54 -26.92
N SER A 385 -9.08 -10.54 -26.63
CA SER A 385 -9.35 -11.96 -26.89
C SER A 385 -10.73 -12.34 -26.34
N ASP A 386 -11.73 -12.33 -27.23
CA ASP A 386 -13.12 -12.67 -26.94
C ASP A 386 -13.34 -14.15 -27.31
N ALA A 387 -12.99 -15.05 -26.38
CA ALA A 387 -13.73 -16.30 -26.29
C ALA A 387 -15.15 -15.93 -25.87
N GLY A 388 -16.15 -16.20 -26.67
CA GLY A 388 -17.53 -15.77 -26.52
C GLY A 388 -18.08 -15.95 -25.11
N PRO A 389 -19.10 -15.18 -24.70
CA PRO A 389 -19.61 -15.10 -23.33
C PRO A 389 -20.22 -16.39 -22.74
N ASP A 390 -20.23 -17.50 -23.50
CA ASP A 390 -20.95 -18.72 -23.14
C ASP A 390 -20.09 -19.91 -22.69
N VAL A 391 -18.76 -19.76 -22.56
CA VAL A 391 -17.89 -20.88 -22.13
C VAL A 391 -17.72 -20.88 -20.61
N PRO A 392 -18.09 -21.97 -19.92
CA PRO A 392 -17.94 -22.11 -18.47
C PRO A 392 -16.50 -21.88 -17.99
N VAL A 393 -16.32 -21.35 -16.79
CA VAL A 393 -15.00 -21.00 -16.21
C VAL A 393 -14.07 -22.21 -16.13
N ASP A 394 -14.60 -23.37 -15.80
CA ASP A 394 -13.89 -24.66 -15.73
C ASP A 394 -13.36 -25.13 -17.09
N GLU A 395 -14.13 -24.97 -18.15
CA GLU A 395 -13.68 -25.31 -19.50
C GLU A 395 -12.58 -24.35 -19.98
N ARG A 396 -12.70 -23.06 -19.68
CA ARG A 396 -11.68 -22.07 -19.99
C ARG A 396 -10.40 -22.33 -19.20
N LEU A 397 -10.50 -22.60 -17.90
CA LEU A 397 -9.35 -22.91 -17.07
C LEU A 397 -8.67 -24.22 -17.51
N SER A 398 -9.45 -25.26 -17.82
CA SER A 398 -8.91 -26.54 -18.35
C SER A 398 -8.22 -26.38 -19.69
N ALA A 399 -8.80 -25.57 -20.59
CA ALA A 399 -8.19 -25.27 -21.88
C ALA A 399 -6.89 -24.49 -21.73
N ALA A 400 -6.87 -23.47 -20.86
CA ALA A 400 -5.70 -22.66 -20.58
C ALA A 400 -4.56 -23.48 -19.92
N VAL A 401 -4.90 -24.37 -18.97
CA VAL A 401 -3.93 -25.29 -18.35
C VAL A 401 -3.34 -26.25 -19.41
N ARG A 402 -4.18 -26.88 -20.22
CA ARG A 402 -3.70 -27.78 -21.31
C ARG A 402 -2.81 -27.03 -22.29
N HIS A 403 -3.21 -25.85 -22.70
CA HIS A 403 -2.41 -25.06 -23.63
C HIS A 403 -1.05 -24.70 -23.03
N THR A 404 -1.00 -24.29 -21.76
CA THR A 404 0.25 -24.00 -21.03
C THR A 404 1.13 -25.26 -20.94
N LEU A 405 0.57 -26.42 -20.64
CA LEU A 405 1.31 -27.67 -20.57
C LEU A 405 1.85 -28.12 -21.95
N LEU A 406 1.10 -27.86 -23.03
CA LEU A 406 1.48 -28.20 -24.40
C LEU A 406 2.49 -27.21 -25.04
N SER A 407 2.42 -25.93 -24.69
CA SER A 407 3.31 -24.88 -25.22
C SER A 407 4.76 -25.08 -24.78
N THR A 408 4.99 -25.80 -23.70
CA THR A 408 6.33 -26.08 -23.19
C THR A 408 7.09 -27.15 -24.03
N GLY A 409 6.47 -27.78 -25.07
CA GLY A 409 7.06 -28.67 -26.08
C GLY A 409 7.43 -30.08 -25.60
N PRO A 410 7.54 -31.08 -26.49
CA PRO A 410 7.70 -32.49 -26.12
C PRO A 410 8.99 -32.82 -25.38
N ASP A 411 10.05 -32.02 -25.52
CA ASP A 411 11.32 -32.17 -24.77
C ASP A 411 11.38 -31.34 -23.49
N ARG A 412 10.31 -30.58 -23.15
CA ARG A 412 10.27 -29.62 -22.04
C ARG A 412 8.93 -29.62 -21.28
N ALA A 413 8.23 -30.75 -21.25
CA ALA A 413 6.99 -30.88 -20.43
C ALA A 413 7.32 -30.56 -18.97
N ARG A 414 7.11 -29.30 -18.57
CA ARG A 414 7.26 -28.86 -17.19
C ARG A 414 5.91 -29.01 -16.51
N PRO A 415 5.85 -29.68 -15.37
CA PRO A 415 4.64 -29.73 -14.57
C PRO A 415 4.15 -28.35 -14.17
N LEU A 416 2.85 -28.16 -14.10
CA LEU A 416 2.22 -26.90 -13.68
C LEU A 416 1.80 -26.99 -12.22
N ILE A 417 2.13 -25.95 -11.46
CA ILE A 417 1.70 -25.78 -10.07
C ILE A 417 0.74 -24.60 -9.98
N LEU A 418 -0.44 -24.83 -9.43
CA LEU A 418 -1.39 -23.78 -9.09
C LEU A 418 -1.41 -23.60 -7.57
N PHE A 419 -0.92 -22.46 -7.08
CA PHE A 419 -0.97 -22.13 -5.66
C PHE A 419 -2.13 -21.18 -5.35
N LEU A 420 -3.06 -21.64 -4.50
CA LEU A 420 -4.25 -20.92 -4.08
C LEU A 420 -4.17 -20.63 -2.57
N ASP A 421 -3.88 -19.38 -2.21
CA ASP A 421 -3.76 -18.99 -0.81
C ASP A 421 -5.14 -18.61 -0.24
N ASP A 422 -5.47 -19.12 0.96
CA ASP A 422 -6.72 -18.91 1.68
C ASP A 422 -7.98 -19.39 0.92
N LEU A 423 -7.91 -20.58 0.31
CA LEU A 423 -8.99 -21.16 -0.50
C LEU A 423 -10.35 -21.27 0.23
N HIS A 424 -10.35 -21.36 1.57
CA HIS A 424 -11.56 -21.38 2.38
C HIS A 424 -12.45 -20.13 2.22
N LEU A 425 -11.90 -19.00 1.75
CA LEU A 425 -12.63 -17.75 1.49
C LEU A 425 -13.43 -17.79 0.18
N ALA A 426 -13.11 -18.71 -0.74
CA ALA A 426 -13.78 -18.82 -2.04
C ALA A 426 -15.07 -19.66 -2.00
N GLY A 427 -15.40 -20.27 -0.86
CA GLY A 427 -16.61 -21.05 -0.68
C GLY A 427 -16.62 -22.42 -1.38
N GLY A 428 -17.76 -23.13 -1.31
CA GLY A 428 -17.94 -24.47 -1.87
C GLY A 428 -17.81 -24.55 -3.39
N TRP A 429 -18.23 -23.49 -4.08
CA TRP A 429 -18.13 -23.40 -5.54
C TRP A 429 -16.69 -23.61 -6.07
N ALA A 430 -15.69 -23.02 -5.42
CA ALA A 430 -14.30 -23.19 -5.82
C ALA A 430 -13.82 -24.64 -5.69
N ALA A 431 -14.28 -25.36 -4.65
CA ALA A 431 -13.96 -26.76 -4.45
C ALA A 431 -14.52 -27.64 -5.58
N GLU A 432 -15.75 -27.39 -5.99
CA GLU A 432 -16.41 -28.13 -7.09
C GLU A 432 -15.66 -27.90 -8.42
N ARG A 433 -15.25 -26.67 -8.70
CA ARG A 433 -14.49 -26.34 -9.93
C ARG A 433 -13.08 -26.92 -9.93
N ILE A 434 -12.39 -26.91 -8.78
CA ILE A 434 -11.09 -27.58 -8.65
C ILE A 434 -11.27 -29.09 -8.81
N GLY A 435 -12.31 -29.69 -8.23
CA GLY A 435 -12.63 -31.11 -8.42
C GLY A 435 -12.84 -31.45 -9.90
N ALA A 436 -13.67 -30.68 -10.61
CA ALA A 436 -13.90 -30.85 -12.05
C ALA A 436 -12.60 -30.67 -12.87
N LEU A 437 -11.75 -29.72 -12.52
CA LEU A 437 -10.45 -29.50 -13.16
C LEU A 437 -9.55 -30.73 -13.00
N LEU A 438 -9.44 -31.30 -11.80
CA LEU A 438 -8.65 -32.48 -11.52
C LEU A 438 -9.16 -33.74 -12.26
N GLU A 439 -10.47 -33.86 -12.46
CA GLU A 439 -11.07 -34.93 -13.24
C GLU A 439 -10.79 -34.76 -14.75
N GLN A 440 -10.98 -33.56 -15.28
CA GLN A 440 -10.76 -33.25 -16.69
C GLN A 440 -9.29 -33.36 -17.10
N LEU A 441 -8.36 -33.12 -16.18
CA LEU A 441 -6.90 -33.13 -16.39
C LEU A 441 -6.23 -34.30 -15.67
N ALA A 442 -6.96 -35.39 -15.46
CA ALA A 442 -6.58 -36.53 -14.64
C ALA A 442 -5.18 -37.10 -14.93
N ASP A 443 -4.76 -37.10 -16.19
CA ASP A 443 -3.49 -37.68 -16.66
C ASP A 443 -2.40 -36.62 -16.92
N GLU A 444 -2.71 -35.33 -16.65
CA GLU A 444 -1.78 -34.24 -16.88
C GLU A 444 -0.95 -33.92 -15.61
N PRO A 445 0.33 -33.53 -15.74
CA PRO A 445 1.20 -33.22 -14.60
C PRO A 445 0.83 -31.86 -13.96
N LEU A 446 -0.33 -31.83 -13.32
CA LEU A 446 -0.89 -30.67 -12.62
C LEU A 446 -0.89 -30.89 -11.11
N TRP A 447 -0.32 -29.97 -10.36
CA TRP A 447 -0.40 -29.96 -8.92
C TRP A 447 -1.10 -28.68 -8.41
N VAL A 448 -2.22 -28.84 -7.75
CA VAL A 448 -2.93 -27.76 -7.08
C VAL A 448 -2.53 -27.79 -5.59
N VAL A 449 -1.94 -26.73 -5.08
CA VAL A 449 -1.64 -26.60 -3.65
C VAL A 449 -2.39 -25.42 -3.09
N ALA A 450 -3.09 -25.62 -1.96
CA ALA A 450 -3.88 -24.55 -1.38
C ALA A 450 -3.78 -24.52 0.15
N THR A 451 -3.98 -23.31 0.73
CA THR A 451 -4.08 -23.15 2.18
C THR A 451 -5.54 -23.09 2.64
N LEU A 452 -5.79 -23.70 3.78
CA LEU A 452 -7.10 -23.73 4.43
C LEU A 452 -7.01 -23.31 5.91
N GLU A 453 -8.14 -22.84 6.45
CA GLU A 453 -8.36 -22.71 7.89
C GLU A 453 -9.48 -23.68 8.29
N GLY A 454 -9.11 -24.97 8.42
CA GLY A 454 -10.06 -26.09 8.52
C GLY A 454 -10.91 -26.08 9.79
N GLY A 455 -10.44 -25.44 10.88
CA GLY A 455 -11.25 -25.27 12.09
C GLY A 455 -12.51 -24.42 11.90
N ARG A 456 -12.64 -23.73 10.75
CA ARG A 456 -13.82 -22.93 10.36
C ARG A 456 -14.74 -23.64 9.37
N LEU A 457 -14.29 -24.76 8.78
CA LEU A 457 -15.10 -25.48 7.78
C LEU A 457 -15.89 -26.60 8.43
N PRO A 458 -17.21 -26.73 8.13
CA PRO A 458 -17.97 -27.88 8.56
C PRO A 458 -17.46 -29.17 7.90
N PRO A 459 -17.59 -30.33 8.54
CA PRO A 459 -17.11 -31.63 7.99
C PRO A 459 -17.65 -31.96 6.60
N GLU A 460 -18.85 -31.47 6.27
CA GLU A 460 -19.55 -31.72 5.00
C GLU A 460 -19.11 -30.74 3.89
N HIS A 461 -18.18 -29.81 4.20
CA HIS A 461 -17.75 -28.82 3.21
C HIS A 461 -17.01 -29.48 2.04
N PRO A 462 -17.28 -29.11 0.77
CA PRO A 462 -16.69 -29.75 -0.41
C PRO A 462 -15.15 -29.78 -0.44
N LEU A 463 -14.48 -28.76 0.17
CA LEU A 463 -13.02 -28.76 0.31
C LEU A 463 -12.49 -29.89 1.17
N VAL A 464 -13.23 -30.34 2.18
CA VAL A 464 -12.84 -31.49 3.02
C VAL A 464 -12.92 -32.77 2.18
N GLY A 465 -14.01 -32.96 1.44
CA GLY A 465 -14.16 -34.08 0.53
C GLY A 465 -13.10 -34.12 -0.59
N LEU A 466 -12.68 -32.97 -1.07
CA LEU A 466 -11.61 -32.85 -2.05
C LEU A 466 -10.24 -33.31 -1.48
N ALA A 467 -9.95 -32.95 -0.22
CA ALA A 467 -8.73 -33.37 0.48
C ALA A 467 -8.65 -34.86 0.80
N GLU A 468 -9.81 -35.46 1.09
CA GLU A 468 -9.93 -36.87 1.46
C GLU A 468 -10.16 -37.79 0.24
N GLY A 469 -10.31 -37.19 -0.94
CA GLY A 469 -10.54 -37.92 -2.20
C GLY A 469 -9.28 -38.62 -2.72
N PRO A 470 -9.43 -39.47 -3.76
CA PRO A 470 -8.31 -40.30 -4.29
C PRO A 470 -7.15 -39.49 -4.89
N ARG A 471 -7.39 -38.23 -5.19
CA ARG A 471 -6.38 -37.29 -5.75
C ARG A 471 -6.04 -36.16 -4.77
N GLY A 472 -6.47 -36.27 -3.52
CA GLY A 472 -6.32 -35.27 -2.47
C GLY A 472 -5.29 -35.72 -1.43
N ASP A 473 -4.53 -34.73 -0.92
CA ASP A 473 -3.64 -34.90 0.21
C ASP A 473 -3.91 -33.78 1.22
N ARG A 474 -3.98 -34.12 2.51
CA ARG A 474 -4.17 -33.14 3.57
C ARG A 474 -2.96 -33.07 4.47
N VAL A 475 -2.34 -31.90 4.56
CA VAL A 475 -1.18 -31.62 5.40
C VAL A 475 -1.62 -30.70 6.53
N VAL A 476 -1.70 -31.24 7.76
CA VAL A 476 -2.12 -30.46 8.94
C VAL A 476 -0.90 -29.89 9.64
N LEU A 477 -0.93 -28.59 9.91
CA LEU A 477 0.12 -27.91 10.67
C LEU A 477 -0.31 -27.70 12.11
N GLU A 478 0.50 -28.18 13.02
CA GLU A 478 0.33 -28.00 14.47
C GLU A 478 1.23 -26.87 14.98
N ARG A 479 0.97 -26.37 16.18
CA ARG A 479 1.81 -25.40 16.89
C ARG A 479 3.22 -25.97 17.11
N LEU A 480 4.22 -25.08 17.17
CA LEU A 480 5.61 -25.49 17.40
C LEU A 480 5.80 -26.01 18.83
N GLY A 481 6.39 -27.19 18.96
CA GLY A 481 6.77 -27.75 20.25
C GLY A 481 8.03 -27.07 20.83
N GLU A 482 8.30 -27.33 22.11
CA GLU A 482 9.44 -26.74 22.84
C GLU A 482 10.78 -26.95 22.14
N ALA A 483 11.01 -28.10 21.52
CA ALA A 483 12.26 -28.39 20.80
C ALA A 483 12.48 -27.47 19.60
N ALA A 484 11.42 -27.16 18.85
CA ALA A 484 11.46 -26.24 17.71
C ALA A 484 11.69 -24.79 18.18
N ILE A 485 11.06 -24.38 19.28
CA ILE A 485 11.27 -23.05 19.87
C ILE A 485 12.70 -22.90 20.38
N ALA A 486 13.25 -23.94 21.00
CA ALA A 486 14.65 -23.97 21.43
C ALA A 486 15.62 -23.85 20.25
N GLU A 487 15.31 -24.47 19.11
CA GLU A 487 16.08 -24.34 17.87
C GLU A 487 16.05 -22.90 17.32
N ILE A 488 14.90 -22.22 17.41
CA ILE A 488 14.79 -20.79 17.06
C ILE A 488 15.72 -19.96 17.95
N GLY A 489 15.69 -20.14 19.27
CA GLY A 489 16.54 -19.42 20.21
C GLY A 489 18.02 -19.59 19.87
N ARG A 490 18.47 -20.85 19.65
CA ARG A 490 19.84 -21.17 19.26
C ARG A 490 20.28 -20.56 17.94
N THR A 491 19.39 -20.58 16.97
CA THR A 491 19.69 -20.00 15.65
C THR A 491 19.84 -18.47 15.72
N LEU A 492 19.05 -17.79 16.54
CA LEU A 492 19.11 -16.35 16.71
C LEU A 492 20.31 -15.89 17.51
N VAL A 493 20.61 -16.53 18.66
CA VAL A 493 21.64 -16.05 19.63
C VAL A 493 22.92 -16.86 19.57
N GLY A 494 22.88 -18.14 19.17
CA GLY A 494 24.01 -19.05 19.09
C GLY A 494 23.94 -20.20 20.12
N ASP A 495 24.71 -21.27 19.84
CA ASP A 495 24.62 -22.55 20.60
C ASP A 495 25.22 -22.52 22.01
N GLU A 496 26.13 -21.60 22.31
CA GLU A 496 26.94 -21.63 23.52
C GLU A 496 26.43 -20.72 24.66
N ASP A 497 25.28 -20.04 24.46
CA ASP A 497 24.82 -19.00 25.36
C ASP A 497 23.59 -19.40 26.19
N HIS A 498 23.64 -19.18 27.49
CA HIS A 498 22.48 -19.19 28.39
C HIS A 498 21.33 -18.31 27.87
N ASP A 499 21.64 -17.35 27.03
CA ASP A 499 20.69 -16.42 26.38
C ASP A 499 19.78 -17.13 25.39
N ALA A 500 20.24 -18.17 24.68
CA ALA A 500 19.42 -18.99 23.79
C ALA A 500 18.30 -19.72 24.54
N GLU A 501 18.61 -20.33 25.70
CA GLU A 501 17.62 -21.00 26.55
C GLU A 501 16.63 -19.99 27.16
N ARG A 502 17.12 -18.81 27.55
CA ARG A 502 16.28 -17.73 28.12
C ARG A 502 15.33 -17.18 27.09
N LEU A 503 15.83 -16.89 25.89
CA LEU A 503 15.01 -16.44 24.78
C LEU A 503 13.96 -17.50 24.41
N ALA A 504 14.36 -18.77 24.27
CA ALA A 504 13.44 -19.86 23.94
C ALA A 504 12.33 -20.03 24.99
N ARG A 505 12.69 -19.98 26.28
CA ARG A 505 11.72 -20.08 27.39
C ARG A 505 10.75 -18.89 27.38
N HIS A 506 11.23 -17.68 27.16
CA HIS A 506 10.42 -16.48 27.03
C HIS A 506 9.47 -16.61 25.85
N LEU A 507 9.97 -16.92 24.64
CA LEU A 507 9.15 -17.09 23.45
C LEU A 507 8.13 -18.22 23.59
N GLY A 508 8.49 -19.34 24.23
CA GLY A 508 7.57 -20.46 24.50
C GLY A 508 6.40 -20.04 25.39
N ALA A 509 6.70 -19.30 26.46
CA ALA A 509 5.68 -18.86 27.41
C ALA A 509 4.66 -17.89 26.81
N ILE A 510 5.10 -16.99 25.91
CA ILE A 510 4.23 -15.91 25.38
C ILE A 510 3.56 -16.25 24.05
N SER A 511 4.06 -17.23 23.28
CA SER A 511 3.55 -17.55 21.94
C SER A 511 2.63 -18.76 21.89
N ASP A 512 2.64 -19.56 22.94
CA ASP A 512 1.96 -20.88 22.95
C ASP A 512 2.27 -21.71 21.68
N GLY A 513 3.51 -21.57 21.18
CA GLY A 513 3.99 -22.24 19.97
C GLY A 513 3.43 -21.72 18.65
N LEU A 514 2.70 -20.61 18.62
CA LEU A 514 2.19 -20.01 17.38
C LEU A 514 3.33 -19.25 16.66
N PRO A 515 3.75 -19.67 15.44
CA PRO A 515 4.88 -19.07 14.74
C PRO A 515 4.77 -17.56 14.52
N LEU A 516 3.57 -17.07 14.20
CA LEU A 516 3.34 -15.63 14.02
C LEU A 516 3.61 -14.85 15.32
N ALA A 517 3.14 -15.38 16.47
CA ALA A 517 3.39 -14.76 17.76
C ALA A 517 4.89 -14.73 18.07
N ILE A 518 5.61 -15.82 17.79
CA ILE A 518 7.06 -15.88 17.94
C ILE A 518 7.74 -14.77 17.11
N VAL A 519 7.40 -14.63 15.83
CA VAL A 519 7.97 -13.64 14.94
C VAL A 519 7.70 -12.22 15.45
N GLU A 520 6.45 -11.92 15.83
CA GLU A 520 6.06 -10.60 16.30
C GLU A 520 6.72 -10.23 17.65
N HIS A 521 6.86 -11.19 18.54
CA HIS A 521 7.59 -10.97 19.79
C HIS A 521 9.08 -10.76 19.56
N VAL A 522 9.72 -11.55 18.69
CA VAL A 522 11.13 -11.35 18.32
C VAL A 522 11.32 -9.95 17.72
N ASN A 523 10.44 -9.53 16.80
CA ASN A 523 10.48 -8.17 16.23
C ASN A 523 10.28 -7.09 17.31
N SER A 524 9.38 -7.31 18.27
CA SER A 524 9.14 -6.39 19.38
C SER A 524 10.37 -6.28 20.30
N LEU A 525 11.06 -7.40 20.59
CA LEU A 525 12.31 -7.39 21.36
C LEU A 525 13.43 -6.62 20.63
N CYS A 526 13.45 -6.67 19.29
CA CYS A 526 14.38 -5.88 18.48
C CYS A 526 14.01 -4.39 18.52
N ASP A 527 12.73 -4.05 18.34
CA ASP A 527 12.24 -2.67 18.41
C ASP A 527 12.55 -2.02 19.79
N GLN A 528 12.54 -2.80 20.87
CA GLN A 528 12.88 -2.36 22.23
C GLN A 528 14.40 -2.39 22.53
N GLY A 529 15.23 -2.84 21.60
CA GLY A 529 16.66 -3.00 21.81
C GLY A 529 17.04 -4.04 22.88
N ILE A 530 16.11 -4.95 23.22
CA ILE A 530 16.37 -6.09 24.11
C ILE A 530 17.15 -7.16 23.34
N LEU A 531 16.78 -7.42 22.09
CA LEU A 531 17.51 -8.25 21.15
C LEU A 531 18.26 -7.32 20.18
N ALA A 532 19.58 -7.31 20.25
CA ALA A 532 20.44 -6.44 19.45
C ALA A 532 21.42 -7.26 18.58
N PRO A 533 21.81 -6.78 17.39
CA PRO A 533 22.78 -7.46 16.56
C PRO A 533 24.15 -7.49 17.22
N ALA A 534 24.71 -8.69 17.40
CA ALA A 534 26.05 -8.91 17.97
C ALA A 534 27.13 -9.04 16.90
N SER A 535 26.77 -9.59 15.72
CA SER A 535 27.62 -9.72 14.53
C SER A 535 26.74 -9.85 13.28
N HIS A 536 27.33 -9.96 12.08
CA HIS A 536 26.62 -10.04 10.79
C HIS A 536 25.53 -11.14 10.69
N SER A 537 25.56 -12.14 11.60
CA SER A 537 24.61 -13.27 11.55
C SER A 537 24.09 -13.69 12.94
N ARG A 538 24.45 -12.99 14.02
CA ARG A 538 24.05 -13.36 15.38
C ARG A 538 23.48 -12.17 16.13
N TRP A 539 22.51 -12.44 16.99
CA TRP A 539 21.89 -11.50 17.90
C TRP A 539 22.32 -11.77 19.33
N SER A 540 22.26 -10.82 20.23
CA SER A 540 22.52 -10.99 21.66
C SER A 540 21.41 -10.35 22.47
N LEU A 541 21.10 -10.89 23.62
CA LEU A 541 20.21 -10.29 24.60
C LEU A 541 20.98 -9.18 25.35
N ALA A 542 20.71 -7.92 24.99
CA ALA A 542 21.31 -6.76 25.65
C ALA A 542 20.72 -6.52 27.04
N LYS A 543 19.48 -6.97 27.28
CA LYS A 543 18.76 -6.87 28.57
C LYS A 543 17.93 -8.14 28.80
N GLU A 544 17.59 -8.42 30.04
CA GLU A 544 16.60 -9.47 30.33
C GLU A 544 15.24 -9.09 29.76
N PRO A 545 14.59 -10.00 28.98
CA PRO A 545 13.18 -9.79 28.66
C PRO A 545 12.39 -9.76 29.97
N GLU A 546 11.71 -8.68 30.25
CA GLU A 546 10.89 -8.56 31.45
C GLU A 546 9.81 -9.64 31.42
N SER A 547 9.91 -10.55 32.40
CA SER A 547 8.89 -11.57 32.63
C SER A 547 7.80 -11.00 33.52
N ASP A 548 7.01 -10.05 33.05
CA ASP A 548 5.73 -9.78 33.68
C ASP A 548 4.73 -10.86 33.24
N ALA A 549 4.88 -12.03 33.87
CA ALA A 549 4.00 -13.19 33.71
C ALA A 549 2.53 -12.92 34.15
N ALA A 550 2.19 -11.68 34.50
CA ALA A 550 0.87 -11.31 34.99
C ALA A 550 -0.03 -10.61 33.93
N ALA A 551 0.49 -10.23 32.78
CA ALA A 551 -0.31 -9.71 31.67
C ALA A 551 0.37 -10.11 30.35
N GLU A 552 0.04 -11.29 29.81
CA GLU A 552 0.34 -11.65 28.44
C GLU A 552 -0.28 -10.60 27.51
N PRO A 553 0.51 -9.74 26.84
CA PRO A 553 -0.11 -8.86 25.85
C PRO A 553 -0.59 -9.76 24.71
N GLU A 554 -1.89 -9.77 24.48
CA GLU A 554 -2.45 -10.42 23.29
C GLU A 554 -1.66 -9.99 22.06
N LEU A 555 -1.43 -10.89 21.11
CA LEU A 555 -0.70 -10.62 19.87
C LEU A 555 -1.15 -9.31 19.19
N TYR A 556 -2.43 -8.98 19.32
CA TYR A 556 -2.98 -7.69 18.90
C TYR A 556 -2.26 -6.49 19.55
N ALA A 557 -2.06 -6.52 20.87
CA ALA A 557 -1.43 -5.43 21.60
C ALA A 557 0.07 -5.27 21.24
N VAL A 558 0.76 -6.38 20.93
CA VAL A 558 2.15 -6.35 20.46
C VAL A 558 2.25 -5.65 19.10
N ILE A 559 1.40 -6.04 18.15
CA ILE A 559 1.36 -5.43 16.81
C ILE A 559 0.94 -3.95 16.92
N ALA A 560 -0.08 -3.62 17.71
CA ALA A 560 -0.55 -2.25 17.89
C ALA A 560 0.57 -1.35 18.44
N ARG A 561 1.32 -1.82 19.45
CA ARG A 561 2.47 -1.08 20.00
C ARG A 561 3.54 -0.82 18.94
N ARG A 562 3.85 -1.80 18.10
CA ARG A 562 4.80 -1.62 16.99
C ARG A 562 4.34 -0.57 15.98
N ILE A 563 3.04 -0.54 15.70
CA ILE A 563 2.42 0.48 14.83
C ILE A 563 2.49 1.87 15.49
N ASP A 564 2.26 1.96 16.79
CA ASP A 564 2.31 3.23 17.54
C ASP A 564 3.70 3.86 17.58
N HIS A 565 4.75 3.04 17.52
CA HIS A 565 6.13 3.52 17.44
C HIS A 565 6.57 3.98 16.03
N LEU A 566 5.69 3.93 15.04
CA LEU A 566 5.96 4.50 13.72
C LEU A 566 5.79 6.02 13.74
N PRO A 567 6.60 6.76 12.97
CA PRO A 567 6.37 8.16 12.68
C PRO A 567 4.94 8.39 12.16
N THR A 568 4.35 9.53 12.48
CA THR A 568 2.94 9.82 12.16
C THR A 568 2.64 9.70 10.66
N SER A 569 3.54 10.17 9.80
CA SER A 569 3.43 10.04 8.33
C SER A 569 3.43 8.58 7.89
N THR A 570 4.38 7.78 8.37
CA THR A 570 4.47 6.34 8.04
C THR A 570 3.27 5.56 8.57
N ARG A 571 2.81 5.85 9.80
CA ARG A 571 1.61 5.25 10.38
C ARG A 571 0.36 5.57 9.55
N ARG A 572 0.22 6.82 9.08
CA ARG A 572 -0.87 7.20 8.17
C ARG A 572 -0.83 6.41 6.86
N LEU A 573 0.35 6.25 6.25
CA LEU A 573 0.53 5.44 5.04
C LEU A 573 0.23 3.97 5.28
N LEU A 574 0.67 3.39 6.41
CA LEU A 574 0.37 2.01 6.79
C LEU A 574 -1.13 1.76 6.93
N VAL A 575 -1.83 2.69 7.60
CA VAL A 575 -3.28 2.63 7.77
C VAL A 575 -3.99 2.74 6.42
N LEU A 576 -3.56 3.64 5.56
CA LEU A 576 -4.13 3.80 4.22
C LEU A 576 -3.88 2.55 3.36
N ALA A 577 -2.69 1.98 3.43
CA ALA A 577 -2.38 0.69 2.80
C ALA A 577 -3.29 -0.43 3.33
N ALA A 578 -3.59 -0.45 4.66
CA ALA A 578 -4.50 -1.42 5.25
C ALA A 578 -5.95 -1.29 4.77
N VAL A 579 -6.37 -0.06 4.44
CA VAL A 579 -7.68 0.21 3.80
C VAL A 579 -7.68 -0.25 2.34
N ILE A 580 -6.60 -0.05 1.59
CA ILE A 580 -6.48 -0.53 0.20
C ILE A 580 -6.61 -2.05 0.16
N GLY A 581 -5.91 -2.79 1.02
CA GLY A 581 -6.01 -4.24 1.08
C GLY A 581 -4.74 -4.93 1.58
N GLN A 582 -4.71 -6.26 1.47
CA GLN A 582 -3.54 -7.08 1.83
C GLN A 582 -2.35 -6.80 0.92
N THR A 583 -2.61 -6.54 -0.36
CA THR A 583 -1.64 -6.12 -1.35
C THR A 583 -1.98 -4.72 -1.86
N PHE A 584 -0.98 -3.90 -2.10
CA PHE A 584 -1.15 -2.54 -2.59
C PHE A 584 0.02 -2.12 -3.48
N ASP A 585 -0.22 -1.26 -4.43
CA ASP A 585 0.84 -0.65 -5.25
C ASP A 585 1.15 0.78 -4.77
N VAL A 586 2.41 1.19 -4.97
CA VAL A 586 2.92 2.49 -4.53
C VAL A 586 2.16 3.64 -5.19
N GLU A 587 1.79 3.49 -6.46
CA GLU A 587 1.10 4.55 -7.20
C GLU A 587 -0.30 4.80 -6.64
N LEU A 588 -1.05 3.73 -6.31
CA LEU A 588 -2.36 3.84 -5.67
C LEU A 588 -2.24 4.43 -4.27
N LEU A 589 -1.27 3.95 -3.47
CA LEU A 589 -1.02 4.48 -2.13
C LEU A 589 -0.67 5.97 -2.18
N GLN A 590 0.19 6.38 -3.12
CA GLN A 590 0.57 7.78 -3.31
C GLN A 590 -0.64 8.66 -3.67
N ARG A 591 -1.45 8.21 -4.63
CA ARG A 591 -2.65 8.95 -5.08
C ARG A 591 -3.66 9.10 -3.96
N ALA A 592 -3.95 8.00 -3.24
CA ALA A 592 -4.88 8.02 -2.13
C ALA A 592 -4.37 8.85 -0.95
N ALA A 593 -3.08 8.76 -0.62
CA ALA A 593 -2.45 9.57 0.41
C ALA A 593 -2.35 11.06 0.03
N ARG A 594 -2.39 11.37 -1.27
CA ARG A 594 -2.10 12.70 -1.84
C ARG A 594 -0.72 13.24 -1.41
N GLU A 595 0.22 12.32 -1.18
CA GLU A 595 1.58 12.62 -0.72
C GLU A 595 2.58 12.65 -1.88
N HIS A 596 3.71 13.30 -1.65
CA HIS A 596 4.83 13.24 -2.59
C HIS A 596 5.43 11.83 -2.59
N ILE A 597 5.88 11.35 -3.77
CA ILE A 597 6.43 9.99 -3.90
C ILE A 597 7.57 9.71 -2.92
N GLY A 598 8.46 10.67 -2.67
CA GLY A 598 9.57 10.51 -1.73
C GLY A 598 9.12 10.25 -0.28
N VAL A 599 8.02 10.87 0.16
CA VAL A 599 7.44 10.59 1.50
C VAL A 599 6.89 9.18 1.55
N VAL A 600 6.24 8.73 0.46
CA VAL A 600 5.69 7.38 0.36
C VAL A 600 6.82 6.35 0.33
N GLU A 601 7.90 6.60 -0.42
CA GLU A 601 9.06 5.72 -0.50
C GLU A 601 9.74 5.55 0.86
N ILE A 602 10.00 6.65 1.58
CA ILE A 602 10.56 6.60 2.94
C ILE A 602 9.63 5.84 3.89
N GLY A 603 8.33 6.10 3.81
CA GLY A 603 7.34 5.36 4.60
C GLY A 603 7.35 3.86 4.30
N ILE A 604 7.44 3.48 3.03
CA ILE A 604 7.54 2.08 2.60
C ILE A 604 8.86 1.45 3.09
N GLU A 605 9.99 2.14 2.95
CA GLU A 605 11.27 1.63 3.44
C GLU A 605 11.20 1.35 4.94
N LEU A 606 10.66 2.28 5.73
CA LEU A 606 10.53 2.10 7.16
C LEU A 606 9.55 0.97 7.54
N MET A 607 8.45 0.81 6.78
CA MET A 607 7.54 -0.31 6.96
C MET A 607 8.19 -1.66 6.60
N LEU A 608 9.08 -1.68 5.59
CA LEU A 608 9.90 -2.86 5.24
C LEU A 608 10.93 -3.17 6.33
N GLU A 609 11.65 -2.17 6.83
CA GLU A 609 12.64 -2.31 7.92
C GLU A 609 11.99 -2.85 9.19
N ARG A 610 10.76 -2.47 9.47
CA ARG A 610 9.98 -2.93 10.61
C ARG A 610 9.21 -4.23 10.35
N TRP A 611 9.37 -4.87 9.20
CA TRP A 611 8.66 -6.12 8.82
C TRP A 611 7.13 -6.05 8.94
N LEU A 612 6.57 -4.87 8.75
CA LEU A 612 5.13 -4.67 8.70
C LEU A 612 4.59 -5.01 7.32
N ILE A 613 5.41 -4.73 6.29
CA ILE A 613 5.13 -5.09 4.90
C ILE A 613 6.34 -5.81 4.31
N ARG A 614 6.14 -6.44 3.17
CA ARG A 614 7.20 -7.03 2.35
C ARG A 614 6.96 -6.70 0.89
N GLN A 615 8.02 -6.71 0.10
CA GLN A 615 7.88 -6.58 -1.33
C GLN A 615 7.14 -7.82 -1.85
N HIS A 616 6.11 -7.61 -2.63
CA HIS A 616 5.42 -8.70 -3.30
C HIS A 616 6.40 -9.32 -4.29
N ALA A 617 6.90 -10.53 -3.96
CA ALA A 617 8.04 -11.11 -4.63
C ALA A 617 7.73 -11.37 -6.11
N ARG A 618 8.39 -10.62 -6.98
CA ARG A 618 8.78 -11.14 -8.28
C ARG A 618 10.16 -11.76 -8.10
N HIS A 619 10.33 -13.02 -8.41
CA HIS A 619 11.63 -13.50 -8.84
C HIS A 619 11.94 -12.80 -10.17
N TRP A 620 12.53 -11.62 -10.07
CA TRP A 620 13.06 -10.92 -11.22
C TRP A 620 14.51 -11.37 -11.37
N SER A 621 14.75 -12.32 -12.26
CA SER A 621 16.07 -12.49 -12.83
C SER A 621 16.20 -11.49 -13.98
N ASP A 622 17.33 -10.78 -14.06
CA ASP A 622 17.67 -9.94 -15.22
C ASP A 622 17.90 -10.80 -16.49
N ASP A 623 18.00 -12.13 -16.34
CA ASP A 623 18.05 -13.07 -17.45
C ASP A 623 16.62 -13.29 -18.01
N PRO A 624 16.37 -12.95 -19.29
CA PRO A 624 15.09 -13.20 -19.96
C PRO A 624 14.63 -14.66 -19.90
N ARG A 625 15.55 -15.60 -19.69
CA ARG A 625 15.27 -17.05 -19.61
C ARG A 625 14.80 -17.52 -18.24
N GLU A 626 14.94 -16.67 -17.20
CA GLU A 626 14.51 -16.96 -15.84
C GLU A 626 13.18 -16.26 -15.45
N ARG A 627 12.63 -15.40 -16.32
CA ARG A 627 11.43 -14.58 -16.06
C ARG A 627 10.15 -15.38 -15.87
N ASP A 628 10.11 -16.65 -16.29
CA ASP A 628 8.88 -17.36 -16.60
C ASP A 628 8.49 -18.45 -15.59
N LEU A 629 9.11 -18.52 -14.40
CA LEU A 629 8.88 -19.66 -13.50
C LEU A 629 7.83 -19.40 -12.40
N VAL A 630 7.54 -18.16 -12.04
CA VAL A 630 6.50 -17.81 -11.03
C VAL A 630 5.68 -16.63 -11.51
N LEU A 631 4.38 -16.87 -11.68
CA LEU A 631 3.44 -15.91 -12.21
C LEU A 631 2.31 -15.63 -11.21
N TRP A 632 2.00 -14.35 -11.08
CA TRP A 632 0.92 -13.91 -10.22
C TRP A 632 -0.32 -13.59 -11.05
N ALA A 633 -1.45 -14.21 -10.69
CA ALA A 633 -2.73 -13.99 -11.37
C ALA A 633 -3.20 -12.53 -11.35
N GLN A 634 -2.77 -11.75 -10.37
CA GLN A 634 -3.17 -10.35 -10.21
C GLN A 634 -2.25 -9.34 -10.93
N GLY A 635 -1.31 -9.76 -11.77
CA GLY A 635 -0.49 -8.88 -12.59
C GLY A 635 0.32 -7.89 -11.75
N ALA A 636 1.25 -8.37 -10.91
CA ALA A 636 2.09 -7.51 -10.08
C ALA A 636 2.84 -6.49 -10.92
N ARG A 637 2.51 -5.20 -10.77
CA ARG A 637 3.24 -4.07 -11.36
C ARG A 637 4.51 -3.81 -10.56
N ARG A 638 5.50 -3.13 -11.16
CA ARG A 638 6.68 -2.66 -10.41
C ARG A 638 6.22 -1.83 -9.21
N GLY A 639 6.68 -2.15 -7.99
CA GLY A 639 6.32 -1.42 -6.78
C GLY A 639 5.05 -1.93 -6.07
N THR A 640 4.71 -3.21 -6.19
CA THR A 640 3.64 -3.82 -5.39
C THR A 640 4.21 -4.37 -4.07
N PHE A 641 3.51 -4.09 -2.97
CA PHE A 641 3.84 -4.54 -1.63
C PHE A 641 2.66 -5.30 -1.02
N GLU A 642 2.96 -6.13 -0.02
CA GLU A 642 1.94 -6.83 0.76
C GLU A 642 2.23 -6.70 2.25
N PHE A 643 1.20 -6.72 3.08
CA PHE A 643 1.40 -6.84 4.51
C PHE A 643 2.10 -8.16 4.83
N ALA A 644 3.06 -8.13 5.77
CA ALA A 644 3.79 -9.32 6.15
C ALA A 644 2.86 -10.42 6.68
N HIS A 645 1.74 -10.02 7.27
CA HIS A 645 0.65 -10.92 7.68
C HIS A 645 -0.69 -10.16 7.74
N GLU A 646 -1.81 -10.86 7.42
CA GLU A 646 -3.16 -10.28 7.45
C GLU A 646 -3.54 -9.68 8.83
N ARG A 647 -3.06 -10.26 9.93
CA ARG A 647 -3.27 -9.69 11.27
C ARG A 647 -2.67 -8.30 11.43
N ILE A 648 -1.49 -8.04 10.84
CA ILE A 648 -0.88 -6.71 10.87
C ILE A 648 -1.78 -5.72 10.15
N ARG A 649 -2.29 -6.08 8.97
CA ARG A 649 -3.25 -5.28 8.22
C ARG A 649 -4.51 -4.99 9.06
N ARG A 650 -5.07 -6.04 9.67
CA ARG A 650 -6.29 -5.92 10.49
C ARG A 650 -6.09 -5.01 11.69
N VAL A 651 -4.96 -5.16 12.42
CA VAL A 651 -4.62 -4.27 13.54
C VAL A 651 -4.47 -2.83 13.06
N ALA A 652 -3.75 -2.59 11.96
CA ALA A 652 -3.60 -1.25 11.39
C ALA A 652 -4.94 -0.64 10.98
N TYR A 653 -5.83 -1.42 10.38
CA TYR A 653 -7.18 -1.02 9.99
C TYR A 653 -8.07 -0.70 11.21
N ASP A 654 -8.04 -1.54 12.25
CA ASP A 654 -8.87 -1.39 13.45
C ASP A 654 -8.36 -0.30 14.40
N HIS A 655 -7.09 0.07 14.28
CA HIS A 655 -6.46 1.13 15.07
C HIS A 655 -7.06 2.53 14.80
N VAL A 656 -7.79 2.68 13.70
CA VAL A 656 -8.41 3.95 13.28
C VAL A 656 -9.86 4.01 13.69
N ASN A 657 -10.29 5.16 14.24
CA ASN A 657 -11.69 5.35 14.60
C ASN A 657 -12.61 5.26 13.36
N PRO A 658 -13.89 4.87 13.54
CA PRO A 658 -14.81 4.64 12.42
C PRO A 658 -15.03 5.84 11.50
N LEU A 659 -14.98 7.07 12.03
CA LEU A 659 -15.16 8.29 11.23
C LEU A 659 -13.97 8.50 10.29
N ARG A 660 -12.75 8.39 10.82
CA ARG A 660 -11.52 8.51 10.02
C ARG A 660 -11.45 7.39 8.97
N ARG A 661 -11.88 6.18 9.32
CA ARG A 661 -11.93 5.04 8.40
C ARG A 661 -12.80 5.30 7.19
N ARG A 662 -13.97 5.95 7.37
CA ARG A 662 -14.83 6.37 6.25
C ARG A 662 -14.13 7.35 5.30
N LEU A 663 -13.41 8.33 5.85
CA LEU A 663 -12.65 9.29 5.05
C LEU A 663 -11.56 8.60 4.23
N LEU A 664 -10.82 7.65 4.82
CA LEU A 664 -9.79 6.89 4.13
C LEU A 664 -10.38 6.01 3.01
N HIS A 665 -11.52 5.35 3.26
CA HIS A 665 -12.22 4.61 2.20
C HIS A 665 -12.62 5.52 1.04
N ARG A 666 -13.07 6.75 1.30
CA ARG A 666 -13.37 7.72 0.25
C ARG A 666 -12.12 8.12 -0.53
N GLU A 667 -11.01 8.41 0.14
CA GLU A 667 -9.73 8.74 -0.51
C GLU A 667 -9.24 7.61 -1.44
N VAL A 668 -9.36 6.36 -0.99
CA VAL A 668 -9.03 5.17 -1.80
C VAL A 668 -10.00 5.01 -2.97
N ALA A 669 -11.30 5.17 -2.74
CA ALA A 669 -12.31 5.08 -3.79
C ALA A 669 -12.09 6.12 -4.88
N ASP A 670 -11.80 7.38 -4.50
CA ASP A 670 -11.50 8.47 -5.43
C ASP A 670 -10.27 8.16 -6.28
N ALA A 671 -9.17 7.69 -5.64
CA ALA A 671 -7.95 7.32 -6.34
C ALA A 671 -8.14 6.14 -7.30
N LEU A 672 -8.96 5.15 -6.92
CA LEU A 672 -9.32 4.02 -7.78
C LEU A 672 -10.22 4.46 -8.95
N ALA A 673 -11.20 5.33 -8.71
CA ALA A 673 -12.11 5.83 -9.72
C ALA A 673 -11.39 6.71 -10.77
N GLU A 674 -10.38 7.50 -10.34
CA GLU A 674 -9.52 8.26 -11.26
C GLU A 674 -8.68 7.34 -12.17
N ARG A 675 -8.28 6.18 -11.65
CA ARG A 675 -7.48 5.20 -12.40
C ARG A 675 -8.33 4.31 -13.31
N HIS A 676 -9.56 4.04 -12.91
CA HIS A 676 -10.50 3.15 -13.59
C HIS A 676 -11.84 3.87 -13.75
N PRO A 677 -11.99 4.71 -14.78
CA PRO A 677 -13.26 5.36 -15.08
C PRO A 677 -14.35 4.32 -15.35
N LEU A 678 -15.62 4.76 -15.31
CA LEU A 678 -16.80 3.91 -15.48
C LEU A 678 -16.83 3.07 -16.78
N ASP A 679 -16.00 3.43 -17.76
CA ASP A 679 -15.90 2.71 -19.03
C ASP A 679 -15.02 1.44 -18.97
N GLU A 680 -14.24 1.27 -17.88
CA GLU A 680 -13.38 0.09 -17.67
C GLU A 680 -13.89 -0.77 -16.51
N PRO A 681 -14.64 -1.87 -16.76
CA PRO A 681 -15.29 -2.66 -15.72
C PRO A 681 -14.35 -3.46 -14.81
N GLY A 682 -13.02 -3.38 -15.00
CA GLY A 682 -12.04 -4.27 -14.36
C GLY A 682 -12.04 -4.27 -12.82
N ASN A 683 -12.31 -3.12 -12.17
CA ASN A 683 -12.23 -2.94 -10.72
C ASN A 683 -13.50 -2.35 -10.11
N ALA A 684 -14.63 -2.42 -10.80
CA ALA A 684 -15.89 -1.81 -10.37
C ALA A 684 -16.33 -2.27 -8.97
N GLU A 685 -16.17 -3.54 -8.64
CA GLU A 685 -16.49 -4.11 -7.32
C GLU A 685 -15.68 -3.45 -6.20
N THR A 686 -14.36 -3.32 -6.39
CA THR A 686 -13.48 -2.71 -5.39
C THR A 686 -13.80 -1.23 -5.17
N VAL A 687 -14.07 -0.49 -6.25
CA VAL A 687 -14.47 0.93 -6.17
C VAL A 687 -15.81 1.06 -5.46
N ALA A 688 -16.80 0.23 -5.81
CA ALA A 688 -18.11 0.19 -5.16
C ALA A 688 -17.98 -0.10 -3.67
N HIS A 689 -17.19 -1.12 -3.29
CA HIS A 689 -16.93 -1.46 -1.91
C HIS A 689 -16.43 -0.26 -1.09
N HIS A 690 -15.40 0.44 -1.58
CA HIS A 690 -14.84 1.59 -0.87
C HIS A 690 -15.82 2.76 -0.76
N TYR A 691 -16.61 3.06 -1.79
CA TYR A 691 -17.66 4.08 -1.70
C TYR A 691 -18.76 3.69 -0.71
N VAL A 692 -19.18 2.43 -0.68
CA VAL A 692 -20.14 1.91 0.32
C VAL A 692 -19.58 2.05 1.74
N ALA A 693 -18.33 1.66 1.96
CA ALA A 693 -17.65 1.77 3.25
C ALA A 693 -17.46 3.24 3.69
N ALA A 694 -17.31 4.16 2.74
CA ALA A 694 -17.26 5.60 2.97
C ALA A 694 -18.64 6.20 3.29
N GLY A 695 -19.74 5.53 2.92
CA GLY A 695 -21.10 6.06 3.00
C GLY A 695 -21.49 6.93 1.81
N GLU A 696 -20.74 6.86 0.71
CA GLU A 696 -20.96 7.62 -0.54
C GLU A 696 -21.85 6.82 -1.51
N TRP A 697 -23.10 6.60 -1.10
CA TRP A 697 -24.03 5.67 -1.76
C TRP A 697 -24.34 6.04 -3.20
N GLU A 698 -24.49 7.34 -3.52
CA GLU A 698 -24.74 7.83 -4.88
C GLU A 698 -23.60 7.50 -5.84
N ARG A 699 -22.36 7.57 -5.32
CA ARG A 699 -21.16 7.27 -6.10
C ARG A 699 -20.92 5.76 -6.20
N ALA A 700 -21.38 4.98 -5.23
CA ALA A 700 -21.29 3.52 -5.21
C ALA A 700 -22.21 2.85 -6.25
N ALA A 701 -23.45 3.35 -6.42
CA ALA A 701 -24.48 2.71 -7.22
C ALA A 701 -24.08 2.41 -8.68
N PRO A 702 -23.47 3.33 -9.45
CA PRO A 702 -23.06 3.03 -10.84
C PRO A 702 -21.96 1.96 -10.91
N TYR A 703 -21.02 1.92 -9.97
CA TYR A 703 -19.98 0.88 -9.92
C TYR A 703 -20.54 -0.47 -9.49
N GLN A 704 -21.52 -0.47 -8.57
CA GLN A 704 -22.21 -1.70 -8.15
C GLN A 704 -23.00 -2.32 -9.32
N ARG A 705 -23.64 -1.49 -10.16
CA ARG A 705 -24.30 -1.95 -11.39
C ARG A 705 -23.30 -2.55 -12.39
N LEU A 706 -22.13 -1.94 -12.55
CA LEU A 706 -21.09 -2.49 -13.43
C LEU A 706 -20.55 -3.82 -12.93
N SER A 707 -20.43 -3.98 -11.60
CA SER A 707 -20.03 -5.26 -10.97
C SER A 707 -21.06 -6.34 -11.25
N LEU A 708 -22.37 -6.04 -11.09
CA LEU A 708 -23.47 -6.95 -11.41
C LEU A 708 -23.44 -7.36 -12.89
N ALA A 709 -23.37 -6.39 -13.81
CA ALA A 709 -23.32 -6.66 -15.24
C ALA A 709 -22.11 -7.52 -15.65
N ARG A 710 -21.02 -7.44 -14.89
CA ARG A 710 -19.85 -8.30 -15.08
C ARG A 710 -20.12 -9.71 -14.58
N ALA A 711 -20.69 -9.88 -13.38
CA ALA A 711 -21.02 -11.19 -12.84
C ALA A 711 -22.00 -11.96 -13.75
N GLU A 712 -23.03 -11.26 -14.27
CA GLU A 712 -23.99 -11.83 -15.26
C GLU A 712 -23.27 -12.28 -16.54
N ARG A 713 -22.36 -11.45 -17.10
CA ARG A 713 -21.60 -11.82 -18.30
C ARG A 713 -20.68 -13.04 -18.11
N LEU A 714 -20.22 -13.25 -16.90
CA LEU A 714 -19.35 -14.37 -16.54
C LEU A 714 -20.13 -15.65 -16.23
N GLY A 715 -21.47 -15.58 -16.21
CA GLY A 715 -22.33 -16.72 -15.86
C GLY A 715 -22.18 -17.18 -14.39
N ASP A 716 -21.61 -16.33 -13.52
CA ASP A 716 -21.43 -16.64 -12.10
C ASP A 716 -22.71 -16.28 -11.35
N THR A 717 -23.57 -17.29 -11.17
CA THR A 717 -24.89 -17.14 -10.55
C THR A 717 -24.81 -16.70 -9.09
N ASP A 718 -23.82 -17.20 -8.33
CA ASP A 718 -23.65 -16.87 -6.92
C ASP A 718 -23.14 -15.46 -6.74
N ALA A 719 -22.13 -15.06 -7.55
CA ALA A 719 -21.63 -13.69 -7.56
C ALA A 719 -22.72 -12.71 -8.02
N ALA A 720 -23.47 -13.04 -9.08
CA ALA A 720 -24.57 -12.19 -9.55
C ALA A 720 -25.64 -12.00 -8.47
N GLY A 721 -26.00 -13.07 -7.74
CA GLY A 721 -26.91 -13.00 -6.61
C GLY A 721 -26.42 -12.08 -5.49
N ALA A 722 -25.17 -12.22 -5.10
CA ALA A 722 -24.54 -11.36 -4.09
C ALA A 722 -24.51 -9.88 -4.53
N GLU A 723 -24.18 -9.61 -5.81
CA GLU A 723 -24.14 -8.26 -6.34
C GLU A 723 -25.53 -7.61 -6.43
N ILE A 724 -26.56 -8.38 -6.79
CA ILE A 724 -27.95 -7.91 -6.77
C ILE A 724 -28.33 -7.46 -5.35
N GLU A 725 -28.05 -8.30 -4.34
CA GLU A 725 -28.37 -7.95 -2.96
C GLU A 725 -27.58 -6.72 -2.45
N ARG A 726 -26.32 -6.56 -2.89
CA ARG A 726 -25.51 -5.36 -2.59
C ARG A 726 -26.11 -4.13 -3.24
N LEU A 727 -26.46 -4.19 -4.52
CA LEU A 727 -27.07 -3.08 -5.25
C LEU A 727 -28.40 -2.66 -4.63
N LEU A 728 -29.26 -3.61 -4.30
CA LEU A 728 -30.56 -3.33 -3.67
C LEU A 728 -30.38 -2.66 -2.30
N ARG A 729 -29.39 -3.08 -1.48
CA ARG A 729 -29.06 -2.41 -0.20
C ARG A 729 -28.60 -0.97 -0.39
N VAL A 730 -27.78 -0.70 -1.41
CA VAL A 730 -27.35 0.66 -1.75
C VAL A 730 -28.52 1.52 -2.14
N LEU A 731 -29.40 1.02 -3.01
CA LEU A 731 -30.61 1.73 -3.47
C LEU A 731 -31.63 1.97 -2.36
N ASP A 732 -31.81 1.01 -1.43
CA ASP A 732 -32.65 1.18 -0.25
C ASP A 732 -32.12 2.28 0.70
N ARG A 733 -30.80 2.40 0.77
CA ARG A 733 -30.17 3.45 1.57
C ARG A 733 -30.36 4.82 0.94
N LEU A 734 -30.14 4.94 -0.36
CA LEU A 734 -30.37 6.16 -1.13
C LEU A 734 -31.83 6.64 -1.04
N ALA A 735 -32.80 5.74 -1.17
CA ALA A 735 -34.22 6.07 -1.03
C ALA A 735 -34.58 6.66 0.36
N ARG A 736 -33.87 6.25 1.41
CA ARG A 736 -34.07 6.79 2.77
C ARG A 736 -33.37 8.13 2.99
N GLU A 737 -32.18 8.33 2.43
CA GLU A 737 -31.37 9.54 2.64
C GLU A 737 -31.78 10.69 1.72
N SER A 738 -32.24 10.38 0.49
CA SER A 738 -32.64 11.37 -0.53
C SER A 738 -34.02 11.06 -1.13
N PRO A 739 -35.13 11.22 -0.38
CA PRO A 739 -36.47 10.87 -0.84
C PRO A 739 -36.91 11.67 -2.08
N GLY A 740 -36.32 12.87 -2.31
CA GLY A 740 -36.64 13.73 -3.46
C GLY A 740 -36.13 13.22 -4.80
N ASP A 741 -35.08 12.38 -4.79
CA ASP A 741 -34.43 11.82 -5.97
C ASP A 741 -34.80 10.35 -6.23
N ALA A 742 -35.81 9.82 -5.54
CA ALA A 742 -36.22 8.41 -5.62
C ALA A 742 -36.43 7.93 -7.07
N ALA A 743 -37.06 8.76 -7.92
CA ALA A 743 -37.32 8.44 -9.33
C ALA A 743 -36.03 8.16 -10.16
N ARG A 744 -34.90 8.71 -9.76
CA ARG A 744 -33.61 8.47 -10.43
C ARG A 744 -33.10 7.04 -10.18
N TRP A 745 -33.46 6.47 -9.05
CA TRP A 745 -32.99 5.16 -8.60
C TRP A 745 -33.97 4.04 -8.88
N ASP A 746 -35.24 4.39 -9.26
CA ASP A 746 -36.30 3.41 -9.55
C ASP A 746 -35.93 2.56 -10.77
N GLU A 747 -35.35 3.14 -11.82
CA GLU A 747 -34.91 2.40 -13.01
C GLU A 747 -33.82 1.36 -12.67
N LEU A 748 -32.81 1.75 -11.87
CA LEU A 748 -31.78 0.83 -11.42
C LEU A 748 -32.33 -0.27 -10.51
N ARG A 749 -33.36 0.04 -9.73
CA ARG A 749 -34.04 -0.92 -8.86
C ARG A 749 -34.82 -1.95 -9.68
N GLU A 750 -35.53 -1.50 -10.70
CA GLU A 750 -36.23 -2.38 -11.64
C GLU A 750 -35.25 -3.29 -12.38
N GLU A 751 -34.11 -2.76 -12.83
CA GLU A 751 -33.03 -3.51 -13.47
C GLU A 751 -32.51 -4.62 -12.53
N ALA A 752 -32.21 -4.29 -11.26
CA ALA A 752 -31.73 -5.25 -10.27
C ALA A 752 -32.76 -6.33 -9.93
N LEU A 753 -34.03 -5.96 -9.82
CA LEU A 753 -35.12 -6.92 -9.57
C LEU A 753 -35.34 -7.85 -10.76
N ALA A 754 -35.29 -7.33 -12.00
CA ALA A 754 -35.37 -8.14 -13.21
C ALA A 754 -34.16 -9.10 -13.33
N ALA A 755 -32.96 -8.68 -12.92
CA ALA A 755 -31.78 -9.54 -12.84
C ALA A 755 -32.01 -10.69 -11.85
N ARG A 756 -32.59 -10.40 -10.69
CA ARG A 756 -32.92 -11.43 -9.68
C ARG A 756 -33.93 -12.45 -10.21
N GLU A 757 -34.97 -12.01 -10.92
CA GLU A 757 -35.95 -12.93 -11.52
C GLU A 757 -35.29 -13.84 -12.58
N ARG A 758 -34.41 -13.29 -13.41
CA ARG A 758 -33.64 -14.09 -14.40
C ARG A 758 -32.79 -15.16 -13.70
N LEU A 759 -32.14 -14.80 -12.61
CA LEU A 759 -31.27 -15.69 -11.85
C LEU A 759 -32.06 -16.88 -11.26
N VAL A 760 -33.23 -16.62 -10.65
CA VAL A 760 -34.11 -17.66 -10.10
C VAL A 760 -34.58 -18.62 -11.19
N LEU A 761 -34.88 -18.13 -12.39
CA LEU A 761 -35.29 -18.95 -13.52
C LEU A 761 -34.18 -19.86 -14.06
N THR A 762 -32.92 -19.44 -13.94
CA THR A 762 -31.74 -20.19 -14.40
C THR A 762 -31.23 -21.18 -13.37
N SER A 763 -31.40 -20.91 -12.06
CA SER A 763 -30.94 -21.79 -10.97
C SER A 763 -31.86 -23.00 -10.69
N GLY A 764 -33.07 -23.05 -11.24
CA GLY A 764 -33.98 -24.20 -11.14
C GLY A 764 -34.49 -24.52 -9.74
N ASP A 765 -34.28 -23.64 -8.77
CA ASP A 765 -34.75 -23.80 -7.38
C ASP A 765 -36.08 -23.02 -7.19
N PRO A 766 -37.21 -23.69 -6.99
CA PRO A 766 -38.49 -23.02 -6.80
C PRO A 766 -38.67 -22.61 -5.33
N GLY A 767 -38.10 -21.48 -4.92
CA GLY A 767 -38.55 -20.80 -3.73
C GLY A 767 -37.75 -20.80 -2.51
#